data_d41bf1292c17fcc27a3bd9b6916c0af4
#
_entry.id   d41bf1292c17fcc27a3bd9b6916c0af4
#
_cell.length_a   1.000
_cell.length_b   1.000
_cell.length_c   1.000
_cell.angle_alpha   90.00
_cell.angle_beta   90.00
_cell.angle_gamma   90.00
#
_symmetry.space_group_name_H-M   'P 1'
#
loop_
_entity.id
_entity.type
_entity.pdbx_description
1 polymer ?
#
loop_
_entity_poly.entity_id
_entity_poly.type
_entity_poly.pdbx_seq_one_letter_code
_entity_poly.pdbx_strand_id
1 'polypeptide(L)'
;SVVLQKAPDEQPQVSRTEYVKTHKCRMTYWWDFCPRMIHVGIWDDVYLEAHGEAVLEDVYVSAFPVFSHLKEASGRKDVPRQAENARIQVQTTICSDRKRKGDLVLKLSEKAAAPDVSPRPDDWIGPEDENVLEKRLEIPLAEGTNKILVSLELKNPRLWYPNGYGEQPLYELRAEIHLPVETSGTNAPNQISHEKSVTFGIRSLEFVPNEGAEASADHYRLKVNHRDVYIKGWNWVPMDVMYGVRRPEKLAHLLSLVRDAHVNMLRVWGGGLIEREDFYELCDRYGILLWQEFIQSSSGIDNKPSESPEFLKLMEQEAQAIIPRKRNHPSLAVWCGGNELQGEGQSMIRESEPVIRLLRRAVLELDPDRKFLSSSPSGRIFNNTLEEIAKDPDGLHDVHGPWEHQGLTAQYTLYNSGTSLFSSEYGVEGMTNYNTLKKSVSPEHMWPPDRNNPVYFHRGSWWNNYTLVQECFGGCLDKIEDVICASQFLQYEGLKYAVESNRRRAFCNSGSMMWQFNEPYPNNYCTSSVDYYGQPKPVYYGIRKAYAPLQLTASFPSQTVFGLEQVESALYSHNSRKEAVELQVFFRIIGAGGGIYQEEAFQVTALAESQPIEKVIIDTGRIREDYFVAVLEGRGADGTILCENRYLFTAGENLACLLVPAQPLELDYKRMHRDEQGYETGILRIKNPGKRIVPGVKLQWDCEPDSGVYGDFSDNFPYLLPGEEISVTTAFSDPEEKTAGITAEGLGLMKQSVPLSFTQ
;
A
#
# COMPACT_ATOMS: atom_id res chain seq x y z
N SER A 1 12.33 32.53 -8.13
CA SER A 1 12.77 31.63 -9.21
C SER A 1 14.00 30.86 -8.73
N VAL A 2 13.87 29.58 -8.58
CA VAL A 2 15.02 28.71 -8.27
C VAL A 2 15.80 28.54 -9.57
N VAL A 3 16.93 29.22 -9.68
CA VAL A 3 17.87 28.98 -10.76
C VAL A 3 18.72 27.79 -10.34
N LEU A 4 18.45 26.65 -10.96
CA LEU A 4 19.30 25.49 -10.80
C LEU A 4 20.61 25.74 -11.53
N GLN A 5 21.67 26.02 -10.81
CA GLN A 5 22.99 25.98 -11.38
C GLN A 5 23.32 24.52 -11.68
N LYS A 6 23.44 24.22 -12.95
CA LYS A 6 23.92 22.95 -13.43
C LYS A 6 25.43 23.01 -13.50
N ALA A 7 26.13 22.27 -12.66
CA ALA A 7 27.51 21.93 -12.94
C ALA A 7 27.53 20.86 -14.06
N PRO A 8 28.37 21.02 -15.08
CA PRO A 8 28.33 20.20 -16.30
C PRO A 8 28.48 18.68 -16.06
N ASP A 9 29.16 18.29 -15.01
CA ASP A 9 29.54 16.89 -14.72
C ASP A 9 28.91 16.38 -13.42
N GLU A 10 27.89 17.07 -12.90
CA GLU A 10 27.29 16.73 -11.61
C GLU A 10 26.16 15.74 -11.71
N GLN A 11 26.12 14.85 -10.74
CA GLN A 11 25.01 13.95 -10.54
C GLN A 11 23.70 14.75 -10.32
N PRO A 12 22.55 14.26 -10.77
CA PRO A 12 21.25 14.93 -10.57
C PRO A 12 20.93 15.29 -9.13
N GLN A 13 21.50 14.56 -8.15
CA GLN A 13 21.33 14.86 -6.71
C GLN A 13 21.80 16.25 -6.32
N VAL A 14 22.87 16.77 -6.92
CA VAL A 14 23.43 18.08 -6.59
C VAL A 14 22.41 19.19 -6.80
N SER A 15 21.59 19.09 -7.83
CA SER A 15 20.56 20.09 -8.11
C SER A 15 19.35 20.04 -7.19
N ARG A 16 19.30 19.10 -6.23
CA ARG A 16 18.18 18.93 -5.30
C ARG A 16 18.32 19.72 -3.99
N THR A 17 19.47 20.24 -3.65
CA THR A 17 19.70 20.97 -2.38
C THR A 17 18.78 22.17 -2.18
N GLU A 18 18.41 22.87 -3.25
CA GLU A 18 17.52 24.02 -3.17
C GLU A 18 16.06 23.66 -2.94
N TYR A 19 15.67 22.40 -3.14
CA TYR A 19 14.28 21.93 -2.99
C TYR A 19 13.81 21.89 -1.55
N VAL A 20 14.72 21.83 -0.61
CA VAL A 20 14.41 21.88 0.82
C VAL A 20 13.82 23.23 1.24
N LYS A 21 13.87 24.24 0.36
CA LYS A 21 13.37 25.60 0.59
C LYS A 21 12.09 25.90 -0.14
N THR A 22 11.55 24.96 -0.93
CA THR A 22 10.36 25.19 -1.74
C THR A 22 9.21 24.29 -1.31
N HIS A 23 8.02 24.85 -1.33
CA HIS A 23 6.77 24.16 -1.05
C HIS A 23 6.09 23.75 -2.37
N LYS A 24 6.62 22.70 -3.02
CA LYS A 24 6.09 22.10 -4.25
C LYS A 24 6.38 20.62 -4.27
N CYS A 25 5.63 19.85 -5.09
CA CYS A 25 5.88 18.46 -5.34
C CYS A 25 7.36 18.21 -5.69
N ARG A 26 8.07 17.54 -4.79
CA ARG A 26 9.53 17.40 -4.84
C ARG A 26 10.01 16.60 -6.04
N MET A 27 9.32 15.49 -6.36
CA MET A 27 9.73 14.62 -7.45
C MET A 27 9.79 15.35 -8.79
N THR A 28 9.03 16.43 -8.97
CA THR A 28 9.00 17.18 -10.23
C THR A 28 10.26 17.99 -10.51
N TYR A 29 11.14 18.12 -9.51
CA TYR A 29 12.48 18.71 -9.71
C TYR A 29 13.52 17.69 -10.16
N TRP A 30 13.20 16.50 -10.31
CA TRP A 30 13.90 15.25 -10.55
C TRP A 30 13.89 14.35 -9.31
N TRP A 31 13.62 13.09 -9.54
CA TRP A 31 13.82 12.02 -8.57
C TRP A 31 14.36 10.78 -9.29
N ASP A 32 14.75 9.74 -8.55
CA ASP A 32 15.30 8.50 -9.12
C ASP A 32 14.31 7.70 -9.98
N PHE A 33 13.01 8.06 -9.94
CA PHE A 33 11.93 7.49 -10.75
C PHE A 33 11.12 8.54 -11.51
N CYS A 34 11.54 9.81 -11.52
CA CYS A 34 10.77 10.89 -12.13
C CYS A 34 11.68 11.91 -12.79
N PRO A 35 11.45 12.27 -14.06
CA PRO A 35 12.22 13.31 -14.73
C PRO A 35 11.91 14.68 -14.15
N ARG A 36 12.79 15.63 -14.43
CA ARG A 36 12.54 17.03 -14.06
C ARG A 36 11.43 17.63 -14.91
N MET A 37 10.28 17.92 -14.29
CA MET A 37 9.10 18.52 -14.92
C MET A 37 8.38 19.42 -13.92
N ILE A 38 8.86 20.64 -13.77
CA ILE A 38 8.35 21.59 -12.77
C ILE A 38 7.07 22.24 -13.27
N HIS A 39 5.98 22.05 -12.54
CA HIS A 39 4.67 22.63 -12.87
C HIS A 39 4.49 24.01 -12.28
N VAL A 40 3.77 24.85 -13.01
CA VAL A 40 3.36 26.20 -12.61
C VAL A 40 1.88 26.37 -12.93
N GLY A 41 1.11 26.86 -11.98
CA GLY A 41 -0.31 27.13 -12.15
C GLY A 41 -1.18 26.48 -11.07
N ILE A 42 -2.49 26.66 -11.22
CA ILE A 42 -3.51 26.04 -10.38
C ILE A 42 -3.76 24.62 -10.92
N TRP A 43 -3.51 23.62 -10.11
CA TRP A 43 -3.59 22.20 -10.53
C TRP A 43 -4.76 21.44 -9.89
N ASP A 44 -5.33 21.99 -8.80
CA ASP A 44 -6.52 21.45 -8.13
C ASP A 44 -7.74 22.30 -8.48
N ASP A 45 -8.91 21.84 -8.06
CA ASP A 45 -10.19 22.46 -8.40
C ASP A 45 -10.32 23.89 -7.85
N VAL A 46 -11.04 24.72 -8.59
CA VAL A 46 -11.46 26.07 -8.19
C VAL A 46 -12.97 26.11 -8.22
N TYR A 47 -13.56 26.55 -7.14
CA TYR A 47 -15.01 26.68 -7.01
C TYR A 47 -15.41 28.04 -6.43
N LEU A 48 -16.64 28.43 -6.71
CA LEU A 48 -17.28 29.59 -6.11
C LEU A 48 -18.30 29.10 -5.10
N GLU A 49 -18.23 29.62 -3.88
CA GLU A 49 -19.17 29.33 -2.81
C GLU A 49 -20.04 30.58 -2.56
N ALA A 50 -21.37 30.39 -2.57
CA ALA A 50 -22.31 31.42 -2.23
C ALA A 50 -22.99 31.12 -0.90
N HIS A 51 -23.02 32.06 0.00
CA HIS A 51 -23.62 31.91 1.32
C HIS A 51 -24.40 33.15 1.75
N GLY A 52 -25.25 33.02 2.77
CA GLY A 52 -25.92 34.12 3.42
C GLY A 52 -25.00 34.89 4.40
N GLU A 53 -25.61 35.58 5.36
CA GLU A 53 -24.92 36.47 6.29
C GLU A 53 -24.15 35.76 7.42
N ALA A 54 -24.32 34.44 7.56
CA ALA A 54 -23.49 33.60 8.41
C ALA A 54 -23.02 32.34 7.63
N VAL A 55 -21.74 32.01 7.72
CA VAL A 55 -21.11 30.91 6.97
C VAL A 55 -20.43 29.92 7.89
N LEU A 56 -20.60 28.61 7.59
CA LEU A 56 -19.83 27.53 8.19
C LEU A 56 -18.46 27.45 7.51
N GLU A 57 -17.44 28.00 8.15
CA GLU A 57 -16.07 27.93 7.63
C GLU A 57 -15.51 26.51 7.78
N ASP A 58 -15.82 25.84 8.92
CA ASP A 58 -15.30 24.52 9.24
C ASP A 58 -16.30 23.68 10.05
N VAL A 59 -16.29 22.36 9.79
CA VAL A 59 -17.05 21.35 10.55
C VAL A 59 -16.10 20.18 10.83
N TYR A 60 -15.75 19.99 12.09
CA TYR A 60 -14.91 18.89 12.55
C TYR A 60 -15.74 17.90 13.38
N VAL A 61 -15.61 16.61 13.03
CA VAL A 61 -16.30 15.51 13.71
C VAL A 61 -15.27 14.57 14.31
N SER A 62 -15.32 14.42 15.64
CA SER A 62 -14.51 13.46 16.39
C SER A 62 -15.45 12.42 16.98
N ALA A 63 -15.36 11.16 16.52
CA ALA A 63 -16.33 10.11 16.83
C ALA A 63 -15.64 8.88 17.41
N PHE A 64 -15.95 8.57 18.69
CA PHE A 64 -15.33 7.47 19.44
C PHE A 64 -16.35 6.43 19.87
N PRO A 65 -16.10 5.13 19.63
CA PRO A 65 -16.91 4.06 20.17
C PRO A 65 -16.76 3.97 21.69
N VAL A 66 -17.86 3.66 22.37
CA VAL A 66 -17.90 3.36 23.80
C VAL A 66 -18.25 1.90 23.97
N PHE A 67 -17.32 1.14 24.51
CA PHE A 67 -17.49 -0.29 24.74
C PHE A 67 -17.94 -0.57 26.18
N SER A 68 -18.79 -1.58 26.37
CA SER A 68 -19.18 -2.02 27.71
C SER A 68 -18.00 -2.57 28.51
N HIS A 69 -17.96 -2.26 29.79
CA HIS A 69 -17.06 -2.90 30.75
C HIS A 69 -17.50 -4.34 30.97
N LEU A 70 -16.97 -5.31 30.21
CA LEU A 70 -17.20 -6.72 30.57
C LEU A 70 -16.08 -7.19 31.52
N LYS A 71 -16.50 -7.89 32.57
CA LYS A 71 -15.62 -8.69 33.43
C LYS A 71 -14.94 -9.74 32.56
N GLU A 72 -13.62 -9.91 32.73
CA GLU A 72 -12.82 -10.93 32.10
C GLU A 72 -13.45 -12.32 32.30
N ALA A 73 -14.18 -12.77 31.31
CA ALA A 73 -14.63 -14.15 31.24
C ALA A 73 -13.86 -14.82 30.10
N SER A 74 -13.04 -15.79 30.49
CA SER A 74 -12.26 -16.69 29.64
C SER A 74 -11.10 -16.07 28.84
N GLY A 75 -9.93 -16.26 29.31
CA GLY A 75 -8.57 -16.44 28.73
C GLY A 75 -8.19 -15.99 27.31
N ARG A 76 -9.04 -15.29 26.56
CA ARG A 76 -8.78 -14.72 25.24
C ARG A 76 -8.78 -13.20 25.35
N LYS A 77 -7.60 -12.61 25.18
CA LYS A 77 -7.37 -11.16 25.36
C LYS A 77 -8.02 -10.24 24.33
N ASP A 78 -8.49 -10.70 23.16
CA ASP A 78 -8.82 -9.84 22.03
C ASP A 78 -10.10 -10.26 21.27
N VAL A 79 -11.26 -10.25 21.94
CA VAL A 79 -12.53 -10.31 21.20
C VAL A 79 -13.04 -8.89 21.02
N PRO A 80 -13.18 -8.36 19.78
CA PRO A 80 -13.80 -7.06 19.55
C PRO A 80 -15.24 -7.12 20.03
N ARG A 81 -15.57 -6.27 20.99
CA ARG A 81 -16.92 -6.13 21.53
C ARG A 81 -17.69 -5.21 20.61
N GLN A 82 -18.98 -5.44 20.46
CA GLN A 82 -19.86 -4.46 19.84
C GLN A 82 -19.86 -3.19 20.72
N ALA A 83 -19.70 -2.03 20.11
CA ALA A 83 -19.85 -0.78 20.84
C ALA A 83 -21.32 -0.56 21.20
N GLU A 84 -21.61 -0.22 22.45
CA GLU A 84 -22.98 0.09 22.89
C GLU A 84 -23.41 1.46 22.38
N ASN A 85 -22.48 2.42 22.38
CA ASN A 85 -22.72 3.78 21.98
C ASN A 85 -21.49 4.33 21.21
N ALA A 86 -21.68 5.43 20.48
CA ALA A 86 -20.60 6.31 20.05
C ALA A 86 -20.82 7.70 20.61
N ARG A 87 -19.74 8.30 21.12
CA ARG A 87 -19.69 9.72 21.44
C ARG A 87 -19.20 10.47 20.23
N ILE A 88 -20.02 11.39 19.71
CA ILE A 88 -19.71 12.19 18.54
C ILE A 88 -19.60 13.64 18.99
N GLN A 89 -18.44 14.25 18.86
CA GLN A 89 -18.21 15.66 19.12
C GLN A 89 -18.15 16.38 17.78
N VAL A 90 -19.01 17.39 17.62
CA VAL A 90 -19.07 18.23 16.43
C VAL A 90 -18.61 19.62 16.82
N GLN A 91 -17.49 20.06 16.27
CA GLN A 91 -17.02 21.42 16.40
C GLN A 91 -17.29 22.15 15.09
N THR A 92 -18.06 23.26 15.16
CA THR A 92 -18.30 24.14 14.01
C THR A 92 -17.61 25.47 14.22
N THR A 93 -17.01 26.00 13.14
CA THR A 93 -16.50 27.36 13.08
C THR A 93 -17.43 28.17 12.17
N ILE A 94 -18.07 29.16 12.72
CA ILE A 94 -19.10 29.97 12.04
C ILE A 94 -18.64 31.42 12.01
N CYS A 95 -18.54 32.03 10.83
CA CYS A 95 -18.33 33.47 10.67
C CYS A 95 -19.65 34.17 10.45
N SER A 96 -19.94 35.21 11.23
CA SER A 96 -21.15 36.03 11.08
C SER A 96 -20.77 37.50 10.83
N ASP A 97 -21.46 38.16 9.91
CA ASP A 97 -21.20 39.54 9.56
C ASP A 97 -21.61 40.54 10.67
N ARG A 98 -22.46 40.11 11.61
CA ARG A 98 -22.93 40.93 12.76
C ARG A 98 -23.38 40.02 13.91
N LYS A 99 -23.60 40.66 15.07
CA LYS A 99 -24.20 39.99 16.24
C LYS A 99 -25.67 39.67 15.96
N ARG A 100 -26.05 38.37 16.14
CA ARG A 100 -27.44 37.90 15.95
C ARG A 100 -27.68 36.57 16.69
N LYS A 101 -28.91 36.08 16.59
CA LYS A 101 -29.27 34.70 16.92
C LYS A 101 -29.50 33.91 15.63
N GLY A 102 -29.22 32.62 15.67
CA GLY A 102 -29.52 31.69 14.60
C GLY A 102 -29.73 30.28 15.17
N ASP A 103 -30.16 29.36 14.33
CA ASP A 103 -30.22 27.94 14.68
C ASP A 103 -29.11 27.16 13.96
N LEU A 104 -28.34 26.39 14.73
CA LEU A 104 -27.50 25.36 14.20
C LEU A 104 -28.29 24.04 14.17
N VAL A 105 -28.47 23.49 12.97
CA VAL A 105 -29.14 22.19 12.76
C VAL A 105 -28.10 21.17 12.31
N LEU A 106 -27.99 20.10 13.06
CA LEU A 106 -27.10 18.96 12.78
C LEU A 106 -27.95 17.76 12.41
N LYS A 107 -27.73 17.21 11.22
CA LYS A 107 -28.41 15.99 10.72
C LYS A 107 -27.35 14.93 10.49
N LEU A 108 -27.51 13.81 11.18
CA LEU A 108 -26.63 12.66 11.06
C LEU A 108 -27.37 11.52 10.36
N SER A 109 -26.75 10.94 9.34
CA SER A 109 -27.24 9.72 8.66
C SER A 109 -26.11 8.75 8.43
N GLU A 110 -26.42 7.47 8.31
CA GLU A 110 -25.48 6.50 7.77
C GLU A 110 -25.47 6.66 6.24
N LYS A 111 -24.28 6.76 5.66
CA LYS A 111 -24.12 6.96 4.23
C LYS A 111 -24.33 5.61 3.52
N ALA A 112 -25.25 5.60 2.54
CA ALA A 112 -25.42 4.44 1.69
C ALA A 112 -24.07 4.08 1.02
N ALA A 113 -23.75 2.79 0.96
CA ALA A 113 -22.57 2.36 0.21
C ALA A 113 -22.79 2.74 -1.27
N ALA A 114 -21.87 3.53 -1.82
CA ALA A 114 -21.86 3.73 -3.26
C ALA A 114 -21.63 2.37 -3.92
N PRO A 115 -22.32 2.06 -5.03
CA PRO A 115 -22.06 0.83 -5.77
C PRO A 115 -20.57 0.76 -6.08
N ASP A 116 -19.95 -0.35 -5.69
CA ASP A 116 -18.55 -0.63 -5.97
C ASP A 116 -18.38 -0.69 -7.50
N VAL A 117 -17.37 -0.06 -8.04
CA VAL A 117 -17.02 -0.15 -9.47
C VAL A 117 -16.52 -1.57 -9.82
N SER A 118 -16.32 -2.41 -8.82
CA SER A 118 -15.96 -3.83 -8.95
C SER A 118 -17.14 -4.68 -8.46
N PRO A 119 -17.70 -5.60 -9.26
CA PRO A 119 -18.84 -6.40 -8.86
C PRO A 119 -18.44 -7.41 -7.79
N ARG A 120 -19.01 -7.27 -6.62
CA ARG A 120 -19.23 -8.38 -5.69
C ARG A 120 -20.64 -8.91 -5.88
N PRO A 121 -20.91 -10.21 -5.58
CA PRO A 121 -22.24 -10.80 -5.77
C PRO A 121 -23.32 -10.01 -5.02
N ASP A 122 -24.46 -9.88 -5.69
CA ASP A 122 -25.71 -9.26 -5.28
C ASP A 122 -26.20 -9.76 -3.93
N ASP A 123 -25.98 -9.04 -2.83
CA ASP A 123 -26.80 -9.23 -1.62
C ASP A 123 -26.66 -8.06 -0.61
N TRP A 124 -26.28 -6.86 -1.07
CA TRP A 124 -26.27 -5.71 -0.16
C TRP A 124 -27.27 -4.63 -0.59
N ILE A 125 -28.49 -4.70 -0.04
CA ILE A 125 -29.45 -3.59 -0.01
C ILE A 125 -29.08 -2.76 1.20
N GLY A 126 -28.37 -1.63 0.98
CA GLY A 126 -28.12 -0.64 2.04
C GLY A 126 -29.44 -0.10 2.59
N PRO A 127 -29.49 0.32 3.86
CA PRO A 127 -30.65 1.04 4.37
C PRO A 127 -30.87 2.30 3.53
N GLU A 128 -32.13 2.59 3.18
CA GLU A 128 -32.54 3.87 2.64
C GLU A 128 -32.05 4.98 3.60
N ASP A 129 -31.71 6.18 3.09
CA ASP A 129 -31.22 7.34 3.84
C ASP A 129 -32.17 7.73 4.99
N GLU A 130 -32.23 6.94 6.04
CA GLU A 130 -32.96 7.30 7.26
C GLU A 130 -32.08 8.24 8.08
N ASN A 131 -32.56 9.44 8.36
CA ASN A 131 -31.95 10.35 9.33
C ASN A 131 -31.87 9.63 10.69
N VAL A 132 -30.65 9.23 11.06
CA VAL A 132 -30.41 8.52 12.33
C VAL A 132 -30.59 9.45 13.53
N LEU A 133 -30.27 10.75 13.37
CA LEU A 133 -30.35 11.74 14.42
C LEU A 133 -30.43 13.16 13.85
N GLU A 134 -31.38 13.98 14.34
CA GLU A 134 -31.41 15.43 14.13
C GLU A 134 -31.31 16.17 15.46
N LYS A 135 -30.50 17.24 15.52
CA LYS A 135 -30.39 18.13 16.66
C LYS A 135 -30.41 19.59 16.21
N ARG A 136 -31.33 20.39 16.76
CA ARG A 136 -31.43 21.81 16.54
C ARG A 136 -31.09 22.58 17.80
N LEU A 137 -30.28 23.62 17.68
CA LEU A 137 -29.80 24.44 18.79
C LEU A 137 -29.90 25.91 18.41
N GLU A 138 -30.64 26.72 19.21
CA GLU A 138 -30.54 28.19 19.11
C GLU A 138 -29.16 28.62 19.61
N ILE A 139 -28.42 29.35 18.81
CA ILE A 139 -27.06 29.79 19.12
C ILE A 139 -26.94 31.34 19.01
N PRO A 140 -26.27 31.97 19.97
CA PRO A 140 -25.88 33.37 19.83
C PRO A 140 -24.64 33.45 18.95
N LEU A 141 -24.67 34.27 17.94
CA LEU A 141 -23.53 34.58 17.08
C LEU A 141 -23.02 35.98 17.37
N ALA A 142 -21.74 36.12 17.69
CA ALA A 142 -21.05 37.42 17.67
C ALA A 142 -20.64 37.78 16.24
N GLU A 143 -20.37 39.03 15.98
CA GLU A 143 -19.70 39.45 14.75
C GLU A 143 -18.31 38.80 14.66
N GLY A 144 -17.95 38.27 13.49
CA GLY A 144 -16.73 37.53 13.26
C GLY A 144 -16.85 36.02 13.58
N THR A 145 -15.78 35.41 14.01
CA THR A 145 -15.66 33.94 14.17
C THR A 145 -16.25 33.47 15.49
N ASN A 146 -17.11 32.46 15.42
CA ASN A 146 -17.74 31.74 16.55
C ASN A 146 -17.40 30.27 16.48
N LYS A 147 -16.94 29.67 17.59
CA LYS A 147 -16.68 28.23 17.72
C LYS A 147 -17.75 27.61 18.61
N ILE A 148 -18.48 26.64 18.06
CA ILE A 148 -19.56 25.94 18.76
C ILE A 148 -19.21 24.47 18.85
N LEU A 149 -19.25 23.92 20.05
CA LEU A 149 -19.04 22.48 20.31
C LEU A 149 -20.37 21.83 20.71
N VAL A 150 -20.75 20.77 20.00
CA VAL A 150 -21.96 20.00 20.24
C VAL A 150 -21.61 18.54 20.45
N SER A 151 -22.15 17.91 21.49
CA SER A 151 -22.04 16.48 21.70
C SER A 151 -23.32 15.78 21.25
N LEU A 152 -23.15 14.71 20.49
CA LEU A 152 -24.19 13.76 20.07
C LEU A 152 -23.83 12.37 20.60
N GLU A 153 -24.84 11.54 20.77
CA GLU A 153 -24.66 10.13 21.15
C GLU A 153 -25.47 9.27 20.18
N LEU A 154 -24.78 8.28 19.59
CA LEU A 154 -25.38 7.30 18.67
C LEU A 154 -25.36 5.91 19.34
N LYS A 155 -26.53 5.28 19.46
CA LYS A 155 -26.66 3.92 20.01
C LYS A 155 -26.36 2.86 18.97
N ASN A 156 -25.70 1.78 19.38
CA ASN A 156 -25.37 0.63 18.55
C ASN A 156 -24.71 1.02 17.20
N PRO A 157 -23.63 1.84 17.22
CA PRO A 157 -23.00 2.30 16.01
C PRO A 157 -22.34 1.14 15.26
N ARG A 158 -22.35 1.19 13.93
CA ARG A 158 -21.45 0.36 13.13
C ARG A 158 -20.06 1.00 13.12
N LEU A 159 -19.03 0.18 13.32
CA LEU A 159 -17.65 0.65 13.47
C LEU A 159 -16.87 0.47 12.18
N TRP A 160 -16.10 1.48 11.84
CA TRP A 160 -15.16 1.44 10.73
C TRP A 160 -13.89 0.67 11.12
N TYR A 161 -13.45 -0.24 10.24
CA TYR A 161 -12.22 -1.03 10.39
C TYR A 161 -11.35 -0.93 9.14
N PRO A 162 -10.01 -1.10 9.28
CA PRO A 162 -9.14 -1.20 8.13
C PRO A 162 -9.39 -2.51 7.35
N ASN A 163 -8.97 -2.50 6.08
CA ASN A 163 -9.10 -3.63 5.16
C ASN A 163 -8.62 -4.94 5.78
N GLY A 164 -9.44 -5.99 5.68
CA GLY A 164 -9.18 -7.32 6.27
C GLY A 164 -9.51 -7.47 7.75
N TYR A 165 -9.95 -6.41 8.44
CA TYR A 165 -10.27 -6.44 9.87
C TYR A 165 -11.75 -6.23 10.21
N GLY A 166 -12.56 -5.80 9.25
CA GLY A 166 -13.99 -5.58 9.42
C GLY A 166 -14.57 -4.74 8.29
N GLU A 167 -15.76 -4.20 8.52
CA GLU A 167 -16.49 -3.35 7.55
C GLU A 167 -16.04 -1.88 7.62
N GLN A 168 -16.43 -1.09 6.59
CA GLN A 168 -16.12 0.33 6.45
C GLN A 168 -17.39 1.21 6.40
N PRO A 169 -18.29 1.14 7.39
CA PRO A 169 -19.46 2.01 7.41
C PRO A 169 -19.05 3.47 7.56
N LEU A 170 -19.66 4.32 6.75
CA LEU A 170 -19.45 5.76 6.77
C LEU A 170 -20.73 6.46 7.19
N TYR A 171 -20.57 7.59 7.85
CA TYR A 171 -21.66 8.47 8.28
C TYR A 171 -21.48 9.83 7.61
N GLU A 172 -22.59 10.49 7.34
CA GLU A 172 -22.62 11.89 6.90
C GLU A 172 -23.22 12.76 8.01
N LEU A 173 -22.52 13.83 8.36
CA LEU A 173 -23.03 14.90 9.16
C LEU A 173 -23.26 16.12 8.28
N ARG A 174 -24.53 16.54 8.13
CA ARG A 174 -24.90 17.80 7.51
C ARG A 174 -25.17 18.84 8.60
N ALA A 175 -24.42 19.94 8.57
CA ALA A 175 -24.58 21.09 9.44
C ALA A 175 -25.20 22.23 8.64
N GLU A 176 -26.27 22.85 9.18
CA GLU A 176 -26.98 23.95 8.55
C GLU A 176 -27.06 25.13 9.55
N ILE A 177 -26.82 26.35 9.08
CA ILE A 177 -27.09 27.58 9.82
C ILE A 177 -28.37 28.22 9.27
N HIS A 178 -29.37 28.35 10.12
CA HIS A 178 -30.61 28.98 9.79
C HIS A 178 -30.70 30.35 10.47
N LEU A 179 -31.00 31.40 9.71
CA LEU A 179 -31.15 32.74 10.22
C LEU A 179 -32.60 33.24 10.09
N PRO A 180 -33.09 34.07 11.03
CA PRO A 180 -34.39 34.68 10.93
C PRO A 180 -34.50 35.55 9.65
N VAL A 181 -35.61 35.41 8.96
CA VAL A 181 -35.92 36.28 7.80
C VAL A 181 -36.39 37.62 8.32
N GLU A 182 -35.67 38.70 8.01
CA GLU A 182 -36.05 40.07 8.36
C GLU A 182 -37.18 40.58 7.45
N THR A 183 -38.40 40.04 7.62
CA THR A 183 -39.60 40.57 6.98
C THR A 183 -40.52 41.19 8.02
N SER A 184 -40.93 42.42 7.79
CA SER A 184 -41.84 43.14 8.65
C SER A 184 -43.19 42.40 8.73
N GLY A 185 -43.44 41.69 9.84
CA GLY A 185 -44.78 41.30 10.24
C GLY A 185 -45.24 39.86 9.99
N THR A 186 -44.39 38.92 9.63
CA THR A 186 -44.76 37.51 9.52
C THR A 186 -43.77 36.58 10.27
N ASN A 187 -44.31 35.55 10.96
CA ASN A 187 -43.50 34.42 11.49
C ASN A 187 -42.99 33.56 10.30
N ALA A 188 -42.13 34.11 9.45
CA ALA A 188 -41.52 33.35 8.39
C ALA A 188 -40.52 32.34 9.01
N PRO A 189 -40.44 31.09 8.52
CA PRO A 189 -39.46 30.13 9.01
C PRO A 189 -38.04 30.67 8.73
N ASN A 190 -37.10 30.33 9.62
CA ASN A 190 -35.68 30.66 9.43
C ASN A 190 -35.21 30.13 8.08
N GLN A 191 -34.41 30.93 7.37
CA GLN A 191 -33.82 30.54 6.08
C GLN A 191 -32.40 30.00 6.29
N ILE A 192 -32.03 29.00 5.50
CA ILE A 192 -30.65 28.47 5.49
C ILE A 192 -29.73 29.58 4.97
N SER A 193 -28.77 29.97 5.80
CA SER A 193 -27.72 30.91 5.44
C SER A 193 -26.53 30.18 4.79
N HIS A 194 -26.18 29.01 5.32
CA HIS A 194 -25.13 28.13 4.80
C HIS A 194 -25.32 26.72 5.29
N GLU A 195 -24.83 25.75 4.50
CA GLU A 195 -24.78 24.33 4.88
C GLU A 195 -23.44 23.73 4.49
N LYS A 196 -23.03 22.70 5.23
CA LYS A 196 -21.81 21.94 4.96
C LYS A 196 -21.99 20.50 5.41
N SER A 197 -21.65 19.56 4.51
CA SER A 197 -21.64 18.12 4.81
C SER A 197 -20.22 17.62 4.99
N VAL A 198 -20.01 16.71 5.94
CA VAL A 198 -18.75 16.00 6.15
C VAL A 198 -19.01 14.53 6.33
N THR A 199 -18.19 13.71 5.68
CA THR A 199 -18.19 12.26 5.82
C THR A 199 -17.17 11.84 6.89
N PHE A 200 -17.53 10.88 7.75
CA PHE A 200 -16.64 10.36 8.78
C PHE A 200 -16.95 8.90 9.09
N GLY A 201 -16.06 8.22 9.80
CA GLY A 201 -16.26 6.87 10.33
C GLY A 201 -16.12 6.85 11.85
N ILE A 202 -16.79 5.91 12.51
CA ILE A 202 -16.72 5.76 13.97
C ILE A 202 -15.67 4.71 14.29
N ARG A 203 -14.55 5.12 14.89
CA ARG A 203 -13.44 4.26 15.28
C ARG A 203 -12.59 4.88 16.39
N SER A 204 -11.80 4.04 17.06
CA SER A 204 -10.67 4.48 17.89
C SER A 204 -9.35 4.03 17.25
N LEU A 205 -8.31 4.85 17.35
CA LEU A 205 -6.93 4.51 17.01
C LEU A 205 -6.07 4.69 18.24
N GLU A 206 -5.24 3.69 18.52
CA GLU A 206 -4.28 3.72 19.61
C GLU A 206 -2.95 3.14 19.14
N PHE A 207 -1.86 3.88 19.31
CA PHE A 207 -0.52 3.38 19.09
C PHE A 207 0.13 3.02 20.42
N VAL A 208 0.50 1.76 20.55
CA VAL A 208 1.07 1.20 21.77
C VAL A 208 2.51 0.71 21.54
N PRO A 209 3.31 0.49 22.59
CA PRO A 209 4.67 -0.06 22.43
C PRO A 209 4.65 -1.41 21.71
N ASN A 210 5.64 -1.63 20.85
CA ASN A 210 5.92 -2.94 20.26
C ASN A 210 6.36 -3.93 21.34
N GLU A 211 6.17 -5.21 21.10
CA GLU A 211 6.65 -6.27 21.99
C GLU A 211 8.18 -6.27 22.04
N GLY A 212 8.75 -6.18 23.24
CA GLY A 212 10.19 -6.16 23.46
C GLY A 212 10.88 -4.83 23.15
N ALA A 213 10.16 -3.78 22.74
CA ALA A 213 10.76 -2.48 22.46
C ALA A 213 11.31 -1.79 23.70
N GLU A 214 12.42 -1.05 23.54
CA GLU A 214 12.94 -0.19 24.59
C GLU A 214 11.99 1.00 24.89
N ALA A 215 12.04 1.52 26.12
CA ALA A 215 11.13 2.57 26.57
C ALA A 215 11.25 3.90 25.80
N SER A 216 12.36 4.12 25.11
CA SER A 216 12.63 5.33 24.31
C SER A 216 12.11 5.24 22.88
N ALA A 217 11.66 4.05 22.44
CA ALA A 217 11.13 3.86 21.09
C ALA A 217 9.76 4.50 20.92
N ASP A 218 9.52 5.05 19.74
CA ASP A 218 8.17 5.44 19.33
C ASP A 218 7.26 4.21 19.27
N HIS A 219 5.98 4.43 19.43
CA HIS A 219 4.98 3.35 19.42
C HIS A 219 4.50 3.12 17.99
N TYR A 220 4.72 1.93 17.44
CA TYR A 220 4.30 1.56 16.07
C TYR A 220 3.20 0.50 16.03
N ARG A 221 2.92 -0.20 17.13
CA ARG A 221 1.86 -1.19 17.20
C ARG A 221 0.50 -0.49 17.25
N LEU A 222 -0.27 -0.66 16.19
CA LEU A 222 -1.60 -0.04 16.04
C LEU A 222 -2.69 -0.93 16.61
N LYS A 223 -3.61 -0.31 17.37
CA LYS A 223 -4.92 -0.89 17.71
C LYS A 223 -6.01 -0.06 17.08
N VAL A 224 -6.96 -0.73 16.42
CA VAL A 224 -8.20 -0.13 15.93
C VAL A 224 -9.36 -0.77 16.66
N ASN A 225 -10.18 0.04 17.34
CA ASN A 225 -11.30 -0.44 18.15
C ASN A 225 -10.85 -1.53 19.14
N HIS A 226 -9.69 -1.31 19.78
CA HIS A 226 -9.00 -2.21 20.72
C HIS A 226 -8.47 -3.53 20.11
N ARG A 227 -8.57 -3.73 18.81
CA ARG A 227 -8.00 -4.88 18.11
C ARG A 227 -6.62 -4.53 17.56
N ASP A 228 -5.63 -5.39 17.81
CA ASP A 228 -4.31 -5.27 17.20
C ASP A 228 -4.39 -5.42 15.69
N VAL A 229 -3.70 -4.53 14.98
CA VAL A 229 -3.62 -4.49 13.52
C VAL A 229 -2.15 -4.51 13.10
N TYR A 230 -1.75 -5.58 12.40
CA TYR A 230 -0.46 -5.59 11.74
C TYR A 230 -0.54 -4.73 10.48
N ILE A 231 0.35 -3.75 10.35
CA ILE A 231 0.37 -2.83 9.21
C ILE A 231 0.93 -3.57 7.99
N LYS A 232 0.07 -3.74 6.99
CA LYS A 232 0.35 -4.31 5.67
C LYS A 232 0.30 -3.16 4.68
N GLY A 233 1.44 -2.66 4.23
CA GLY A 233 1.46 -1.37 3.56
C GLY A 233 2.30 -1.29 2.30
N TRP A 234 2.10 -0.20 1.56
CA TRP A 234 2.95 0.30 0.49
C TRP A 234 3.15 1.81 0.63
N ASN A 235 4.24 2.29 0.04
CA ASN A 235 4.44 3.70 -0.20
C ASN A 235 3.71 4.12 -1.48
N TRP A 236 2.94 5.19 -1.40
CA TRP A 236 2.22 5.81 -2.50
C TRP A 236 2.96 7.05 -2.99
N VAL A 237 3.24 7.11 -4.29
CA VAL A 237 3.71 8.31 -4.98
C VAL A 237 2.60 8.84 -5.89
N PRO A 238 2.61 10.11 -6.34
CA PRO A 238 1.62 10.60 -7.29
C PRO A 238 1.51 9.67 -8.51
N MET A 239 0.29 9.38 -8.94
CA MET A 239 0.05 8.42 -10.04
C MET A 239 0.46 8.92 -11.42
N ASP A 240 0.80 10.21 -11.53
CA ASP A 240 1.27 10.83 -12.77
C ASP A 240 2.15 12.04 -12.45
N VAL A 241 3.22 12.23 -13.21
CA VAL A 241 4.01 13.46 -13.13
C VAL A 241 3.18 14.67 -13.53
N MET A 242 2.23 14.50 -14.46
CA MET A 242 1.24 15.50 -14.86
C MET A 242 0.03 15.50 -13.92
N TYR A 243 0.27 15.62 -12.61
CA TYR A 243 -0.74 15.47 -11.55
C TYR A 243 -1.93 16.44 -11.64
N GLY A 244 -1.86 17.48 -12.46
CA GLY A 244 -2.98 18.35 -12.78
C GLY A 244 -4.04 17.68 -13.68
N VAL A 245 -3.69 16.62 -14.39
CA VAL A 245 -4.62 15.87 -15.24
C VAL A 245 -5.35 14.81 -14.41
N ARG A 246 -6.69 14.92 -14.38
CA ARG A 246 -7.51 13.92 -13.67
C ARG A 246 -7.55 12.60 -14.43
N ARG A 247 -7.42 11.49 -13.69
CA ARG A 247 -7.49 10.12 -14.20
C ARG A 247 -8.25 9.24 -13.19
N PRO A 248 -9.57 9.47 -13.03
CA PRO A 248 -10.36 8.81 -11.98
C PRO A 248 -10.41 7.29 -12.14
N GLU A 249 -10.47 6.78 -13.38
CA GLU A 249 -10.50 5.34 -13.64
C GLU A 249 -9.17 4.68 -13.23
N LYS A 250 -8.03 5.32 -13.55
CA LYS A 250 -6.71 4.84 -13.12
C LYS A 250 -6.57 4.88 -11.60
N LEU A 251 -7.06 5.93 -10.94
CA LEU A 251 -7.06 6.04 -9.48
C LEU A 251 -7.86 4.93 -8.83
N ALA A 252 -9.10 4.72 -9.30
CA ALA A 252 -9.98 3.65 -8.81
C ALA A 252 -9.35 2.27 -9.00
N HIS A 253 -8.77 2.01 -10.17
CA HIS A 253 -8.06 0.76 -10.46
C HIS A 253 -6.86 0.56 -9.51
N LEU A 254 -5.98 1.54 -9.37
CA LEU A 254 -4.81 1.42 -8.49
C LEU A 254 -5.22 1.16 -7.03
N LEU A 255 -6.22 1.86 -6.51
CA LEU A 255 -6.68 1.65 -5.13
C LEU A 255 -7.46 0.33 -4.97
N SER A 256 -8.14 -0.17 -6.01
CA SER A 256 -8.71 -1.53 -5.97
C SER A 256 -7.61 -2.59 -5.88
N LEU A 257 -6.52 -2.45 -6.63
CA LEU A 257 -5.36 -3.34 -6.51
C LEU A 257 -4.75 -3.31 -5.09
N VAL A 258 -4.64 -2.13 -4.46
CA VAL A 258 -4.18 -2.00 -3.06
C VAL A 258 -5.10 -2.77 -2.11
N ARG A 259 -6.42 -2.59 -2.23
CA ARG A 259 -7.42 -3.33 -1.43
C ARG A 259 -7.29 -4.83 -1.61
N ASP A 260 -7.22 -5.29 -2.85
CA ASP A 260 -7.25 -6.71 -3.21
C ASP A 260 -5.93 -7.43 -2.89
N ALA A 261 -4.84 -6.66 -2.72
CA ALA A 261 -3.58 -7.16 -2.16
C ALA A 261 -3.59 -7.25 -0.61
N HIS A 262 -4.75 -7.11 0.04
CA HIS A 262 -4.90 -7.15 1.51
C HIS A 262 -4.13 -6.06 2.26
N VAL A 263 -3.77 -4.99 1.58
CA VAL A 263 -3.10 -3.83 2.17
C VAL A 263 -4.09 -3.03 2.99
N ASN A 264 -3.66 -2.59 4.16
CA ASN A 264 -4.48 -1.82 5.09
C ASN A 264 -3.91 -0.43 5.41
N MET A 265 -2.74 -0.08 4.88
CA MET A 265 -2.16 1.26 5.01
C MET A 265 -1.35 1.66 3.79
N LEU A 266 -1.50 2.91 3.37
CA LEU A 266 -0.60 3.59 2.42
C LEU A 266 0.12 4.73 3.12
N ARG A 267 1.43 4.84 2.87
CA ARG A 267 2.20 6.04 3.21
C ARG A 267 2.21 6.97 2.02
N VAL A 268 1.55 8.11 2.14
CA VAL A 268 1.55 9.18 1.12
C VAL A 268 2.83 9.97 1.28
N TRP A 269 3.77 9.70 0.39
CA TRP A 269 5.16 10.16 0.48
C TRP A 269 5.31 11.68 0.36
N GLY A 270 6.10 12.29 1.26
CA GLY A 270 6.31 13.74 1.34
C GLY A 270 7.08 14.38 0.19
N GLY A 271 7.69 13.58 -0.69
CA GLY A 271 8.27 14.05 -1.94
C GLY A 271 7.24 14.22 -3.07
N GLY A 272 6.00 13.77 -2.84
CA GLY A 272 4.87 13.89 -3.75
C GLY A 272 4.02 15.14 -3.48
N LEU A 273 2.73 14.93 -3.31
CA LEU A 273 1.75 15.98 -3.07
C LEU A 273 0.68 15.51 -2.05
N ILE A 274 -0.11 16.44 -1.53
CA ILE A 274 -1.34 16.11 -0.81
C ILE A 274 -2.38 15.76 -1.89
N GLU A 275 -2.86 14.51 -1.86
CA GLU A 275 -3.77 14.00 -2.87
C GLU A 275 -5.13 14.71 -2.85
N ARG A 276 -5.87 14.61 -3.96
CA ARG A 276 -7.24 15.15 -4.09
C ARG A 276 -8.21 14.39 -3.20
N GLU A 277 -9.40 14.95 -3.02
CA GLU A 277 -10.44 14.41 -2.13
C GLU A 277 -10.87 12.98 -2.51
N ASP A 278 -11.01 12.69 -3.80
CA ASP A 278 -11.38 11.38 -4.33
C ASP A 278 -10.45 10.24 -3.89
N PHE A 279 -9.16 10.52 -3.72
CA PHE A 279 -8.21 9.55 -3.16
C PHE A 279 -8.55 9.18 -1.71
N TYR A 280 -8.82 10.17 -0.85
CA TYR A 280 -9.17 9.92 0.56
C TYR A 280 -10.53 9.24 0.70
N GLU A 281 -11.51 9.65 -0.10
CA GLU A 281 -12.84 9.03 -0.13
C GLU A 281 -12.80 7.55 -0.53
N LEU A 282 -11.95 7.19 -1.50
CA LEU A 282 -11.73 5.79 -1.88
C LEU A 282 -11.02 5.02 -0.76
N CYS A 283 -10.02 5.61 -0.11
CA CYS A 283 -9.35 4.99 1.03
C CYS A 283 -10.31 4.76 2.21
N ASP A 284 -11.22 5.71 2.47
CA ASP A 284 -12.27 5.55 3.48
C ASP A 284 -13.18 4.35 3.20
N ARG A 285 -13.60 4.18 1.94
CA ARG A 285 -14.47 3.07 1.50
C ARG A 285 -13.77 1.73 1.49
N TYR A 286 -12.48 1.71 1.13
CA TYR A 286 -11.70 0.46 1.03
C TYR A 286 -11.03 0.04 2.34
N GLY A 287 -11.11 0.86 3.39
CA GLY A 287 -10.46 0.58 4.65
C GLY A 287 -8.94 0.73 4.60
N ILE A 288 -8.43 1.60 3.75
CA ILE A 288 -6.99 1.84 3.61
C ILE A 288 -6.60 2.99 4.52
N LEU A 289 -5.91 2.69 5.61
CA LEU A 289 -5.35 3.71 6.50
C LEU A 289 -4.30 4.55 5.76
N LEU A 290 -4.17 5.81 6.16
CA LEU A 290 -3.22 6.75 5.57
C LEU A 290 -2.22 7.26 6.60
N TRP A 291 -0.95 7.13 6.26
CA TRP A 291 0.17 7.84 6.86
C TRP A 291 0.50 8.99 5.91
N GLN A 292 0.04 10.19 6.27
CA GLN A 292 0.18 11.37 5.44
C GLN A 292 1.40 12.18 5.84
N GLU A 293 2.33 12.37 4.93
CA GLU A 293 3.46 13.29 5.11
C GLU A 293 3.13 14.69 4.62
N PHE A 294 3.65 15.71 5.30
CA PHE A 294 3.70 17.06 4.76
C PHE A 294 4.70 17.14 3.60
N ILE A 295 4.51 18.11 2.69
CA ILE A 295 5.33 18.21 1.47
C ILE A 295 6.73 18.70 1.79
N GLN A 296 7.54 17.80 2.35
CA GLN A 296 9.00 17.91 2.50
C GLN A 296 9.64 16.54 2.33
N SER A 297 10.83 16.53 1.75
CA SER A 297 11.59 15.30 1.53
C SER A 297 13.08 15.59 1.55
N SER A 298 13.89 14.57 1.81
CA SER A 298 15.33 14.58 1.60
C SER A 298 15.70 15.10 0.21
N SER A 299 16.88 15.67 0.10
CA SER A 299 17.44 16.04 -1.20
C SER A 299 18.47 15.03 -1.73
N GLY A 300 18.89 14.10 -0.86
CA GLY A 300 19.99 13.18 -1.12
C GLY A 300 21.38 13.82 -0.95
N ILE A 301 21.43 15.11 -0.58
CA ILE A 301 22.68 15.87 -0.33
C ILE A 301 22.59 16.55 1.03
N ASP A 302 21.52 17.30 1.26
CA ASP A 302 21.20 17.96 2.53
C ASP A 302 19.76 17.64 2.88
N ASN A 303 19.59 16.87 3.95
CA ASN A 303 18.28 16.40 4.40
C ASN A 303 17.74 17.27 5.55
N LYS A 304 18.47 18.34 5.94
CA LYS A 304 18.02 19.28 6.95
C LYS A 304 16.97 20.23 6.36
N PRO A 305 15.78 20.36 6.96
CA PRO A 305 14.77 21.31 6.53
C PRO A 305 15.25 22.75 6.62
N SER A 306 14.70 23.62 5.76
CA SER A 306 14.98 25.06 5.83
C SER A 306 14.43 25.69 7.11
N GLU A 307 15.22 26.56 7.71
CA GLU A 307 14.82 27.40 8.85
C GLU A 307 14.44 28.83 8.44
N SER A 308 14.38 29.10 7.11
CA SER A 308 14.03 30.47 6.66
C SER A 308 12.60 30.84 7.08
N PRO A 309 12.37 32.10 7.52
CA PRO A 309 11.04 32.55 7.93
C PRO A 309 9.98 32.37 6.84
N GLU A 310 10.37 32.56 5.58
CA GLU A 310 9.49 32.42 4.42
C GLU A 310 9.02 30.96 4.25
N PHE A 311 9.94 30.00 4.39
CA PHE A 311 9.61 28.58 4.30
C PHE A 311 8.74 28.15 5.49
N LEU A 312 9.09 28.54 6.70
CA LEU A 312 8.29 28.24 7.90
C LEU A 312 6.86 28.78 7.77
N LYS A 313 6.70 30.01 7.24
CA LYS A 313 5.38 30.59 6.99
C LYS A 313 4.59 29.77 5.95
N LEU A 314 5.23 29.33 4.88
CA LEU A 314 4.56 28.48 3.87
C LEU A 314 4.11 27.16 4.48
N MET A 315 4.93 26.49 5.28
CA MET A 315 4.59 25.25 5.95
C MET A 315 3.47 25.41 6.99
N GLU A 316 3.44 26.56 7.69
CA GLU A 316 2.34 26.88 8.60
C GLU A 316 1.02 27.07 7.85
N GLN A 317 1.06 27.81 6.75
CA GLN A 317 -0.13 28.02 5.89
C GLN A 317 -0.63 26.71 5.30
N GLU A 318 0.27 25.83 4.87
CA GLU A 318 -0.09 24.49 4.43
C GLU A 318 -0.80 23.69 5.52
N ALA A 319 -0.18 23.58 6.69
CA ALA A 319 -0.75 22.81 7.80
C ALA A 319 -2.14 23.33 8.19
N GLN A 320 -2.31 24.67 8.26
CA GLN A 320 -3.59 25.31 8.57
C GLN A 320 -4.67 25.06 7.49
N ALA A 321 -4.29 24.88 6.24
CA ALA A 321 -5.21 24.62 5.14
C ALA A 321 -5.56 23.14 5.01
N ILE A 322 -4.58 22.24 5.15
CA ILE A 322 -4.71 20.82 4.84
C ILE A 322 -5.31 20.02 5.99
N ILE A 323 -4.88 20.26 7.24
CA ILE A 323 -5.37 19.49 8.39
C ILE A 323 -6.90 19.59 8.52
N PRO A 324 -7.54 20.75 8.49
CA PRO A 324 -8.99 20.85 8.57
C PRO A 324 -9.73 20.12 7.44
N ARG A 325 -9.16 20.12 6.24
CA ARG A 325 -9.75 19.42 5.07
C ARG A 325 -9.69 17.92 5.17
N LYS A 326 -8.65 17.34 5.82
CA LYS A 326 -8.39 15.91 5.82
C LYS A 326 -8.73 15.19 7.12
N ARG A 327 -8.85 15.87 8.24
CA ARG A 327 -9.03 15.28 9.57
C ARG A 327 -10.35 14.53 9.78
N ASN A 328 -11.38 14.77 8.94
CA ASN A 328 -12.64 14.03 9.03
C ASN A 328 -12.57 12.62 8.41
N HIS A 329 -11.57 12.34 7.56
CA HIS A 329 -11.40 11.03 6.94
C HIS A 329 -11.05 9.95 7.97
N PRO A 330 -11.84 8.85 8.09
CA PRO A 330 -11.50 7.75 8.99
C PRO A 330 -10.24 6.99 8.54
N SER A 331 -9.88 7.04 7.27
CA SER A 331 -8.63 6.47 6.75
C SER A 331 -7.39 7.17 7.30
N LEU A 332 -7.41 8.46 7.57
CA LEU A 332 -6.25 9.19 8.08
C LEU A 332 -5.88 8.71 9.49
N ALA A 333 -4.67 8.16 9.66
CA ALA A 333 -4.18 7.59 10.92
C ALA A 333 -2.96 8.32 11.49
N VAL A 334 -2.04 8.76 10.64
CA VAL A 334 -0.75 9.37 11.04
C VAL A 334 -0.48 10.60 10.20
N TRP A 335 -0.09 11.68 10.87
CA TRP A 335 0.59 12.82 10.26
C TRP A 335 2.10 12.67 10.42
N CYS A 336 2.87 13.00 9.38
CA CYS A 336 4.33 12.92 9.44
C CYS A 336 4.96 14.20 8.88
N GLY A 337 6.03 14.66 9.52
CA GLY A 337 6.71 15.90 9.15
C GLY A 337 7.33 15.89 7.75
N GLY A 338 7.67 14.72 7.22
CA GLY A 338 8.18 14.56 5.86
C GLY A 338 9.06 13.32 5.70
N ASN A 339 9.55 13.12 4.47
CA ASN A 339 10.36 11.98 4.08
C ASN A 339 11.85 12.23 4.36
N GLU A 340 12.50 11.30 5.08
CA GLU A 340 13.96 11.21 5.24
C GLU A 340 14.62 12.51 5.70
N LEU A 341 13.90 13.29 6.50
CA LEU A 341 14.43 14.50 7.07
C LEU A 341 15.43 14.18 8.20
N GLN A 342 16.53 14.88 8.23
CA GLN A 342 17.58 14.71 9.23
C GLN A 342 17.94 16.07 9.86
N GLY A 343 18.38 16.03 11.10
CA GLY A 343 18.96 17.16 11.79
C GLY A 343 20.43 17.37 11.43
N GLU A 344 21.10 18.25 12.14
CA GLU A 344 22.52 18.53 11.95
C GLU A 344 23.38 17.26 12.12
N GLY A 345 24.36 17.08 11.24
CA GLY A 345 25.23 15.89 11.23
C GLY A 345 24.52 14.58 10.90
N GLN A 346 23.42 14.64 10.16
CA GLN A 346 22.59 13.49 9.80
C GLN A 346 21.95 12.79 11.01
N SER A 347 21.78 13.51 12.10
CA SER A 347 21.10 13.00 13.28
C SER A 347 19.60 12.82 13.04
N MET A 348 18.97 12.00 13.87
CA MET A 348 17.52 11.87 13.87
C MET A 348 16.86 13.24 14.07
N ILE A 349 15.90 13.59 13.19
CA ILE A 349 15.16 14.83 13.30
C ILE A 349 14.17 14.79 14.48
N ARG A 350 14.08 15.87 15.22
CA ARG A 350 13.22 16.02 16.38
C ARG A 350 12.59 17.42 16.41
N GLU A 351 11.80 17.72 17.44
CA GLU A 351 11.17 19.02 17.67
C GLU A 351 12.17 20.16 17.94
N SER A 352 13.47 19.87 18.04
CA SER A 352 14.52 20.89 17.99
C SER A 352 14.46 21.69 16.68
N GLU A 353 14.09 21.03 15.59
CA GLU A 353 13.95 21.66 14.28
C GLU A 353 12.68 22.52 14.21
N PRO A 354 12.80 23.81 13.81
CA PRO A 354 11.67 24.76 13.83
C PRO A 354 10.44 24.29 13.05
N VAL A 355 10.61 23.73 11.88
CA VAL A 355 9.50 23.26 11.03
C VAL A 355 8.78 22.05 11.67
N ILE A 356 9.49 21.10 12.26
CA ILE A 356 8.89 19.94 12.92
C ILE A 356 8.07 20.38 14.14
N ARG A 357 8.61 21.29 14.96
CA ARG A 357 7.89 21.86 16.10
C ARG A 357 6.61 22.61 15.65
N LEU A 358 6.69 23.35 14.53
CA LEU A 358 5.55 24.06 13.95
C LEU A 358 4.46 23.08 13.50
N LEU A 359 4.82 22.06 12.70
CA LEU A 359 3.88 21.07 12.19
C LEU A 359 3.24 20.25 13.31
N ARG A 360 4.03 19.81 14.29
CA ARG A 360 3.49 19.10 15.46
C ARG A 360 2.49 19.94 16.24
N ARG A 361 2.81 21.22 16.46
CA ARG A 361 1.88 22.15 17.12
C ARG A 361 0.57 22.26 16.34
N ALA A 362 0.64 22.44 15.00
CA ALA A 362 -0.55 22.53 14.16
C ALA A 362 -1.40 21.25 14.23
N VAL A 363 -0.78 20.07 14.20
CA VAL A 363 -1.51 18.80 14.35
C VAL A 363 -2.18 18.72 15.72
N LEU A 364 -1.46 19.01 16.82
CA LEU A 364 -2.02 18.94 18.17
C LEU A 364 -3.19 19.93 18.38
N GLU A 365 -3.17 21.10 17.72
CA GLU A 365 -4.23 22.10 17.79
C GLU A 365 -5.44 21.76 16.92
N LEU A 366 -5.22 21.17 15.74
CA LEU A 366 -6.26 21.00 14.73
C LEU A 366 -6.78 19.57 14.60
N ASP A 367 -5.98 18.56 14.95
CA ASP A 367 -6.30 17.13 14.86
C ASP A 367 -5.61 16.32 15.98
N PRO A 368 -5.95 16.59 17.27
CA PRO A 368 -5.24 16.06 18.43
C PRO A 368 -5.33 14.54 18.58
N ASP A 369 -6.26 13.89 17.88
CA ASP A 369 -6.53 12.46 17.99
C ASP A 369 -5.64 11.62 17.06
N ARG A 370 -4.80 12.27 16.23
CA ARG A 370 -3.88 11.57 15.30
C ARG A 370 -2.46 11.56 15.83
N LYS A 371 -1.76 10.47 15.56
CA LYS A 371 -0.32 10.35 15.81
C LYS A 371 0.43 11.33 14.91
N PHE A 372 1.45 11.98 15.46
CA PHE A 372 2.45 12.74 14.70
C PHE A 372 3.82 12.09 14.79
N LEU A 373 4.48 11.90 13.66
CA LEU A 373 5.89 11.49 13.55
C LEU A 373 6.71 12.62 12.95
N SER A 374 7.95 12.81 13.43
CA SER A 374 8.81 13.90 12.97
C SER A 374 9.29 13.71 11.53
N SER A 375 9.58 12.49 11.16
CA SER A 375 10.01 12.07 9.81
C SER A 375 9.76 10.58 9.63
N SER A 376 9.91 10.07 8.41
CA SER A 376 10.07 8.66 8.12
C SER A 376 11.44 8.47 7.42
N PRO A 377 12.35 7.62 7.92
CA PRO A 377 12.17 6.84 9.14
C PRO A 377 12.19 7.74 10.40
N SER A 378 11.54 7.27 11.45
CA SER A 378 11.48 7.96 12.74
C SER A 378 12.41 7.35 13.80
N GLY A 379 13.09 6.26 13.49
CA GLY A 379 14.06 5.58 14.35
C GLY A 379 15.41 6.29 14.44
N ARG A 380 16.19 5.95 15.47
CA ARG A 380 17.55 6.51 15.63
C ARG A 380 18.57 5.93 14.63
N ILE A 381 18.30 4.77 14.09
CA ILE A 381 19.08 4.15 13.01
C ILE A 381 18.24 4.24 11.74
N PHE A 382 18.86 4.82 10.70
CA PHE A 382 18.18 5.06 9.44
C PHE A 382 18.09 3.78 8.59
N ASN A 383 19.27 3.13 8.36
CA ASN A 383 19.39 2.04 7.40
C ASN A 383 19.20 0.67 8.04
N ASN A 384 18.43 -0.19 7.40
CA ASN A 384 18.31 -1.61 7.74
C ASN A 384 19.43 -2.41 7.05
N THR A 385 20.59 -2.54 7.71
CA THR A 385 21.74 -3.29 7.20
C THR A 385 22.24 -4.29 8.23
N LEU A 386 22.93 -5.36 7.79
CA LEU A 386 23.53 -6.35 8.69
C LEU A 386 24.54 -5.71 9.66
N GLU A 387 25.25 -4.64 9.22
CA GLU A 387 26.19 -3.91 10.06
C GLU A 387 25.47 -3.20 11.20
N GLU A 388 24.40 -2.45 10.91
CA GLU A 388 23.63 -1.73 11.92
C GLU A 388 22.89 -2.69 12.87
N ILE A 389 22.34 -3.80 12.33
CA ILE A 389 21.72 -4.86 13.15
C ILE A 389 22.73 -5.44 14.13
N ALA A 390 23.95 -5.74 13.68
CA ALA A 390 25.01 -6.31 14.54
C ALA A 390 25.52 -5.31 15.59
N LYS A 391 25.54 -4.01 15.26
CA LYS A 391 26.04 -2.94 16.11
C LYS A 391 25.07 -2.53 17.22
N ASP A 392 23.80 -2.40 16.90
CA ASP A 392 22.74 -1.93 17.80
C ASP A 392 21.37 -2.51 17.42
N PRO A 393 21.11 -3.78 17.73
CA PRO A 393 19.89 -4.47 17.31
C PRO A 393 18.61 -3.82 17.88
N ASP A 394 18.69 -3.21 19.06
CA ASP A 394 17.54 -2.59 19.72
C ASP A 394 17.27 -1.16 19.20
N GLY A 395 18.19 -0.58 18.46
CA GLY A 395 18.09 0.76 17.91
C GLY A 395 17.34 0.87 16.59
N LEU A 396 17.04 -0.26 15.94
CA LEU A 396 16.31 -0.28 14.70
C LEU A 396 14.80 -0.14 14.97
N HIS A 397 14.36 1.09 15.25
CA HIS A 397 12.95 1.36 15.53
C HIS A 397 12.12 1.35 14.25
N ASP A 398 12.04 2.47 13.53
CA ASP A 398 11.52 2.57 12.19
C ASP A 398 12.70 2.79 11.23
N VAL A 399 12.80 2.00 10.17
CA VAL A 399 13.98 1.96 9.31
C VAL A 399 13.59 2.07 7.83
N HIS A 400 14.55 2.57 7.01
CA HIS A 400 14.49 2.55 5.56
C HIS A 400 15.53 1.59 4.95
N GLY A 401 15.27 1.12 3.72
CA GLY A 401 16.14 0.26 2.93
C GLY A 401 16.27 -1.18 3.40
N PRO A 402 17.05 -1.97 2.65
CA PRO A 402 17.60 -1.65 1.33
C PRO A 402 16.51 -1.57 0.25
N TRP A 403 16.87 -1.04 -0.93
CA TRP A 403 15.96 -0.96 -2.10
C TRP A 403 16.42 -1.84 -3.26
N GLU A 404 17.61 -2.46 -3.11
CA GLU A 404 18.20 -3.38 -4.07
C GLU A 404 18.17 -4.82 -3.56
N HIS A 405 18.03 -5.77 -4.48
CA HIS A 405 18.19 -7.18 -4.18
C HIS A 405 19.64 -7.46 -3.76
N GLN A 406 19.83 -8.13 -2.63
CA GLN A 406 21.15 -8.34 -2.02
C GLN A 406 21.87 -9.60 -2.56
N GLY A 407 21.30 -10.33 -3.53
CA GLY A 407 21.81 -11.60 -4.04
C GLY A 407 21.17 -12.82 -3.40
N LEU A 408 21.46 -14.02 -3.96
CA LEU A 408 20.73 -15.26 -3.65
C LEU A 408 20.88 -15.78 -2.20
N THR A 409 21.83 -15.25 -1.44
CA THR A 409 22.04 -15.59 -0.02
C THR A 409 21.87 -14.38 0.88
N ALA A 410 22.52 -13.25 0.57
CA ALA A 410 22.53 -12.09 1.44
C ALA A 410 21.13 -11.48 1.64
N GLN A 411 20.25 -11.56 0.63
CA GLN A 411 18.84 -11.15 0.73
C GLN A 411 18.14 -11.86 1.90
N TYR A 412 18.30 -13.15 2.00
CA TYR A 412 17.67 -13.99 3.03
C TYR A 412 18.31 -13.79 4.40
N THR A 413 19.64 -13.70 4.42
CA THR A 413 20.40 -13.46 5.66
C THR A 413 19.97 -12.14 6.30
N LEU A 414 19.86 -11.06 5.53
CA LEU A 414 19.48 -9.76 6.04
C LEU A 414 18.11 -9.80 6.71
N TYR A 415 17.07 -10.29 6.01
CA TYR A 415 15.73 -10.28 6.54
C TYR A 415 15.50 -11.28 7.68
N ASN A 416 16.22 -12.40 7.70
CA ASN A 416 16.20 -13.32 8.83
C ASN A 416 16.86 -12.74 10.08
N SER A 417 17.82 -11.81 9.92
CA SER A 417 18.50 -11.13 11.03
C SER A 417 17.77 -9.85 11.51
N GLY A 418 16.69 -9.45 10.83
CA GLY A 418 16.00 -8.21 11.10
C GLY A 418 15.50 -8.08 12.54
N THR A 419 15.65 -6.88 13.13
CA THR A 419 15.22 -6.53 14.50
C THR A 419 14.32 -5.31 14.54
N SER A 420 14.10 -4.62 13.42
CA SER A 420 13.31 -3.39 13.35
C SER A 420 11.90 -3.55 13.92
N LEU A 421 11.44 -2.52 14.64
CA LEU A 421 10.07 -2.46 15.19
C LEU A 421 9.04 -2.12 14.10
N PHE A 422 9.49 -1.41 13.07
CA PHE A 422 8.71 -1.02 11.90
C PHE A 422 9.65 -0.85 10.70
N SER A 423 9.16 -1.12 9.50
CA SER A 423 9.89 -0.91 8.25
C SER A 423 9.02 -0.05 7.33
N SER A 424 9.17 1.27 7.43
CA SER A 424 8.32 2.21 6.69
C SER A 424 8.72 2.37 5.24
N GLU A 425 9.94 1.96 4.86
CA GLU A 425 10.38 1.97 3.48
C GLU A 425 11.48 0.94 3.22
N TYR A 426 11.31 0.11 2.22
CA TYR A 426 12.32 -0.80 1.66
C TYR A 426 11.80 -1.36 0.33
N GLY A 427 12.65 -1.88 -0.52
CA GLY A 427 12.23 -2.33 -1.84
C GLY A 427 13.15 -3.37 -2.46
N VAL A 428 12.79 -3.77 -3.65
CA VAL A 428 13.65 -4.48 -4.62
C VAL A 428 13.32 -3.94 -5.99
N GLU A 429 14.34 -3.58 -6.73
CA GLU A 429 14.24 -3.06 -8.07
C GLU A 429 13.86 -4.16 -9.08
N GLY A 430 13.18 -3.76 -10.14
CA GLY A 430 12.82 -4.65 -11.24
C GLY A 430 12.51 -3.90 -12.52
N MET A 431 12.73 -4.56 -13.67
CA MET A 431 12.35 -4.00 -14.96
C MET A 431 10.83 -3.84 -15.06
N THR A 432 10.43 -2.87 -15.87
CA THR A 432 9.02 -2.70 -16.25
C THR A 432 8.52 -3.85 -17.13
N ASN A 433 7.20 -3.91 -17.37
CA ASN A 433 6.62 -4.87 -18.28
C ASN A 433 7.07 -4.63 -19.73
N TYR A 434 7.18 -5.69 -20.53
CA TYR A 434 7.70 -5.61 -21.91
C TYR A 434 6.92 -4.63 -22.79
N ASN A 435 5.57 -4.63 -22.71
CA ASN A 435 4.75 -3.72 -23.49
C ASN A 435 4.98 -2.26 -23.10
N THR A 436 5.17 -1.98 -21.82
CA THR A 436 5.51 -0.65 -21.28
C THR A 436 6.90 -0.20 -21.76
N LEU A 437 7.88 -1.10 -21.73
CA LEU A 437 9.22 -0.84 -22.24
C LEU A 437 9.18 -0.52 -23.75
N LYS A 438 8.54 -1.36 -24.54
CA LYS A 438 8.38 -1.20 -26.00
C LYS A 438 7.72 0.13 -26.38
N LYS A 439 6.81 0.63 -25.55
CA LYS A 439 6.16 1.93 -25.81
C LYS A 439 7.07 3.12 -25.50
N SER A 440 8.01 2.96 -24.59
CA SER A 440 8.86 4.05 -24.10
C SER A 440 10.30 4.04 -24.63
N VAL A 441 10.75 2.94 -25.25
CA VAL A 441 12.11 2.75 -25.77
C VAL A 441 12.03 2.28 -27.22
N SER A 442 12.76 2.95 -28.12
CA SER A 442 12.82 2.53 -29.52
C SER A 442 13.61 1.21 -29.67
N PRO A 443 13.27 0.37 -30.68
CA PRO A 443 13.85 -0.96 -30.84
C PRO A 443 15.39 -0.99 -30.86
N GLU A 444 16.01 -0.02 -31.48
CA GLU A 444 17.48 0.08 -31.58
C GLU A 444 18.18 0.39 -30.27
N HIS A 445 17.45 0.88 -29.25
CA HIS A 445 17.96 1.21 -27.93
C HIS A 445 17.55 0.21 -26.84
N MET A 446 16.78 -0.83 -27.18
CA MET A 446 16.36 -1.81 -26.19
C MET A 446 17.49 -2.66 -25.63
N TRP A 447 18.56 -2.87 -26.39
CA TRP A 447 19.67 -3.73 -26.00
C TRP A 447 21.03 -3.04 -26.12
N PRO A 448 21.97 -3.26 -25.18
CA PRO A 448 21.77 -3.92 -23.89
C PRO A 448 21.03 -3.01 -22.90
N PRO A 449 20.25 -3.58 -21.93
CA PRO A 449 19.53 -2.77 -20.95
C PRO A 449 20.39 -2.42 -19.73
N ASP A 450 21.64 -2.04 -19.96
CA ASP A 450 22.62 -1.73 -18.92
C ASP A 450 22.74 -0.21 -18.63
N ARG A 451 23.57 0.13 -17.64
CA ARG A 451 23.82 1.54 -17.24
C ARG A 451 24.58 2.36 -18.27
N ASN A 452 25.23 1.75 -19.26
CA ASN A 452 25.96 2.44 -20.33
C ASN A 452 25.03 2.86 -21.45
N ASN A 453 23.85 2.26 -21.54
CA ASN A 453 22.84 2.67 -22.51
C ASN A 453 22.20 4.00 -22.06
N PRO A 454 22.34 5.10 -22.82
CA PRO A 454 21.91 6.42 -22.39
C PRO A 454 20.39 6.52 -22.17
N VAL A 455 19.59 5.73 -22.89
CA VAL A 455 18.12 5.69 -22.70
C VAL A 455 17.76 5.11 -21.33
N TYR A 456 18.42 4.04 -20.93
CA TYR A 456 18.23 3.45 -19.61
C TYR A 456 18.78 4.34 -18.50
N PHE A 457 19.83 5.12 -18.79
CA PHE A 457 20.35 6.11 -17.86
C PHE A 457 19.30 7.16 -17.47
N HIS A 458 18.49 7.64 -18.41
CA HIS A 458 17.47 8.66 -18.17
C HIS A 458 16.15 8.11 -17.59
N ARG A 459 15.96 6.79 -17.59
CA ARG A 459 14.69 6.15 -17.24
C ARG A 459 14.85 5.08 -16.16
N GLY A 460 15.33 5.51 -14.98
CA GLY A 460 15.51 4.62 -13.83
C GLY A 460 16.88 3.95 -13.78
N SER A 461 17.94 4.62 -14.25
CA SER A 461 19.32 4.10 -14.16
C SER A 461 19.77 3.83 -12.73
N TRP A 462 19.23 4.57 -11.78
CA TRP A 462 19.51 4.36 -10.35
C TRP A 462 19.17 2.95 -9.92
N TRP A 463 18.03 2.43 -10.37
CA TRP A 463 17.49 1.11 -10.06
C TRP A 463 17.85 0.04 -11.10
N ASN A 464 18.83 0.29 -11.96
CA ASN A 464 19.25 -0.65 -12.98
C ASN A 464 20.04 -1.81 -12.34
N ASN A 465 19.40 -2.98 -12.29
CA ASN A 465 19.96 -4.19 -11.69
C ASN A 465 20.51 -5.19 -12.71
N TYR A 466 20.72 -4.78 -13.96
CA TYR A 466 21.16 -5.67 -15.05
C TYR A 466 22.37 -6.53 -14.67
N THR A 467 23.40 -5.92 -14.05
CA THR A 467 24.62 -6.64 -13.63
C THR A 467 24.29 -7.74 -12.63
N LEU A 468 23.54 -7.43 -11.58
CA LEU A 468 23.11 -8.41 -10.58
C LEU A 468 22.26 -9.51 -11.20
N VAL A 469 21.33 -9.17 -12.08
CA VAL A 469 20.48 -10.13 -12.80
C VAL A 469 21.34 -11.08 -13.63
N GLN A 470 22.32 -10.59 -14.37
CA GLN A 470 23.27 -11.41 -15.11
C GLN A 470 24.07 -12.35 -14.18
N GLU A 471 24.57 -11.84 -13.06
CA GLU A 471 25.31 -12.66 -12.07
C GLU A 471 24.41 -13.76 -11.50
N CYS A 472 23.20 -13.43 -11.08
CA CYS A 472 22.26 -14.42 -10.54
C CYS A 472 21.83 -15.49 -11.55
N PHE A 473 21.90 -15.19 -12.86
CA PHE A 473 21.56 -16.13 -13.94
C PHE A 473 22.80 -16.63 -14.73
N GLY A 474 24.01 -16.53 -14.15
CA GLY A 474 25.23 -17.09 -14.70
C GLY A 474 25.71 -16.45 -16.00
N GLY A 475 25.33 -15.21 -16.29
CA GLY A 475 25.71 -14.49 -17.50
C GLY A 475 25.06 -15.01 -18.80
N CYS A 476 23.95 -15.73 -18.70
CA CYS A 476 23.34 -16.45 -19.83
C CYS A 476 22.18 -15.66 -20.51
N LEU A 477 21.84 -14.44 -20.04
CA LEU A 477 20.72 -13.67 -20.58
C LEU A 477 21.19 -12.84 -21.77
N ASP A 478 20.67 -13.15 -22.95
CA ASP A 478 21.04 -12.51 -24.23
C ASP A 478 19.87 -11.84 -24.96
N LYS A 479 18.65 -11.87 -24.37
CA LYS A 479 17.43 -11.25 -24.88
C LYS A 479 16.77 -10.38 -23.84
N ILE A 480 16.12 -9.32 -24.31
CA ILE A 480 15.44 -8.36 -23.44
C ILE A 480 14.29 -9.00 -22.66
N GLU A 481 13.55 -9.91 -23.28
CA GLU A 481 12.42 -10.62 -22.68
C GLU A 481 12.90 -11.47 -21.48
N ASP A 482 14.01 -12.19 -21.66
CA ASP A 482 14.60 -13.02 -20.62
C ASP A 482 15.14 -12.16 -19.45
N VAL A 483 15.76 -11.01 -19.76
CA VAL A 483 16.21 -10.05 -18.74
C VAL A 483 15.04 -9.49 -17.95
N ILE A 484 13.92 -9.13 -18.61
CA ILE A 484 12.71 -8.65 -17.94
C ILE A 484 12.17 -9.73 -17.00
N CYS A 485 12.00 -10.96 -17.48
CA CYS A 485 11.50 -12.07 -16.67
C CYS A 485 12.42 -12.36 -15.47
N ALA A 486 13.73 -12.38 -15.69
CA ALA A 486 14.73 -12.63 -14.64
C ALA A 486 14.76 -11.49 -13.60
N SER A 487 14.73 -10.24 -14.03
CA SER A 487 14.68 -9.07 -13.15
C SER A 487 13.40 -9.05 -12.30
N GLN A 488 12.25 -9.32 -12.91
CA GLN A 488 10.98 -9.40 -12.19
C GLN A 488 10.88 -10.64 -11.29
N PHE A 489 11.55 -11.74 -11.63
CA PHE A 489 11.65 -12.92 -10.76
C PHE A 489 12.42 -12.60 -9.48
N LEU A 490 13.58 -11.94 -9.58
CA LEU A 490 14.34 -11.52 -8.39
C LEU A 490 13.55 -10.52 -7.54
N GLN A 491 12.86 -9.57 -8.17
CA GLN A 491 11.99 -8.64 -7.47
C GLN A 491 10.87 -9.37 -6.71
N TYR A 492 10.22 -10.34 -7.34
CA TYR A 492 9.17 -11.16 -6.74
C TYR A 492 9.67 -11.96 -5.53
N GLU A 493 10.73 -12.76 -5.72
CA GLU A 493 11.27 -13.62 -4.65
C GLU A 493 11.83 -12.79 -3.49
N GLY A 494 12.64 -11.78 -3.80
CA GLY A 494 13.30 -10.97 -2.78
C GLY A 494 12.32 -10.17 -1.93
N LEU A 495 11.32 -9.54 -2.55
CA LEU A 495 10.39 -8.68 -1.82
C LEU A 495 9.30 -9.48 -1.08
N LYS A 496 8.80 -10.57 -1.70
CA LYS A 496 7.88 -11.51 -1.03
C LYS A 496 8.51 -12.04 0.26
N TYR A 497 9.76 -12.52 0.20
CA TYR A 497 10.46 -13.04 1.37
C TYR A 497 10.68 -11.98 2.45
N ALA A 498 11.04 -10.76 2.08
CA ALA A 498 11.22 -9.63 2.99
C ALA A 498 9.95 -9.32 3.78
N VAL A 499 8.81 -9.24 3.08
CA VAL A 499 7.49 -9.01 3.69
C VAL A 499 7.12 -10.15 4.65
N GLU A 500 7.28 -11.40 4.22
CA GLU A 500 7.01 -12.58 5.05
C GLU A 500 7.90 -12.59 6.30
N SER A 501 9.17 -12.20 6.16
CA SER A 501 10.12 -12.12 7.28
C SER A 501 9.71 -11.10 8.33
N ASN A 502 9.31 -9.91 7.92
CA ASN A 502 8.80 -8.90 8.82
C ASN A 502 7.51 -9.39 9.50
N ARG A 503 6.58 -10.03 8.77
CA ARG A 503 5.35 -10.57 9.30
C ARG A 503 5.55 -11.70 10.30
N ARG A 504 6.58 -12.55 10.11
CA ARG A 504 6.95 -13.60 11.09
C ARG A 504 7.26 -13.03 12.48
N ARG A 505 7.69 -11.78 12.57
CA ARG A 505 8.05 -11.09 13.81
C ARG A 505 6.91 -10.24 14.42
N ALA A 506 5.65 -10.39 13.95
CA ALA A 506 4.50 -9.65 14.51
C ALA A 506 4.25 -10.07 15.98
N PHE A 507 4.17 -9.18 16.94
CA PHE A 507 4.17 -7.70 16.95
C PHE A 507 5.48 -7.11 17.53
N CYS A 508 6.58 -7.84 17.52
CA CYS A 508 7.90 -7.21 17.70
C CYS A 508 8.13 -6.22 16.54
N ASN A 509 7.94 -6.67 15.29
CA ASN A 509 7.71 -5.79 14.16
C ASN A 509 6.20 -5.58 13.97
N SER A 510 5.74 -4.34 13.88
CA SER A 510 4.31 -4.02 13.80
C SER A 510 3.85 -3.54 12.42
N GLY A 511 4.74 -3.50 11.44
CA GLY A 511 4.36 -3.11 10.09
C GLY A 511 5.49 -3.10 9.08
N SER A 512 5.09 -3.25 7.84
CA SER A 512 5.96 -3.44 6.69
C SER A 512 5.37 -2.71 5.50
N MET A 513 6.10 -1.71 4.95
CA MET A 513 5.64 -0.85 3.85
C MET A 513 6.71 -0.78 2.77
N MET A 514 6.43 -1.39 1.62
CA MET A 514 7.40 -1.43 0.52
C MET A 514 7.47 -0.10 -0.23
N TRP A 515 8.63 0.24 -0.71
CA TRP A 515 8.90 1.26 -1.71
C TRP A 515 9.03 0.61 -3.08
N GLN A 516 8.09 0.87 -3.98
CA GLN A 516 6.87 1.64 -3.90
C GLN A 516 5.71 0.91 -4.62
N PHE A 517 4.47 1.38 -4.46
CA PHE A 517 3.34 0.74 -5.12
C PHE A 517 3.28 1.06 -6.62
N ASN A 518 3.27 2.36 -6.98
CA ASN A 518 2.99 2.85 -8.32
C ASN A 518 4.11 3.76 -8.86
N GLU A 519 4.03 4.14 -10.12
CA GLU A 519 4.97 5.04 -10.80
C GLU A 519 4.28 6.29 -11.34
N PRO A 520 4.90 7.49 -11.21
CA PRO A 520 4.38 8.73 -11.80
C PRO A 520 4.85 8.92 -13.25
N TYR A 521 5.75 8.11 -13.76
CA TYR A 521 6.40 8.20 -15.06
C TYR A 521 6.81 6.81 -15.55
N PRO A 522 6.76 6.51 -16.87
CA PRO A 522 7.15 5.19 -17.39
C PRO A 522 8.66 4.98 -17.30
N ASN A 523 9.10 4.34 -16.21
CA ASN A 523 10.49 3.95 -15.98
C ASN A 523 10.83 2.62 -16.66
N ASN A 524 12.11 2.40 -16.97
CA ASN A 524 12.61 1.12 -17.47
C ASN A 524 12.93 0.17 -16.32
N TYR A 525 13.46 0.70 -15.23
CA TYR A 525 13.73 0.05 -13.96
C TYR A 525 13.12 0.88 -12.83
N CYS A 526 12.45 0.23 -11.91
CA CYS A 526 11.87 0.87 -10.73
C CYS A 526 11.56 -0.17 -9.65
N THR A 527 11.55 0.25 -8.41
CA THR A 527 11.12 -0.55 -7.27
C THR A 527 9.60 -0.74 -7.18
N SER A 528 8.83 -0.14 -8.08
CA SER A 528 7.37 -0.20 -8.12
C SER A 528 6.82 -1.62 -8.27
N SER A 529 5.64 -1.85 -7.69
CA SER A 529 4.88 -3.10 -7.82
C SER A 529 3.91 -3.08 -9.02
N VAL A 530 3.48 -1.88 -9.42
CA VAL A 530 2.61 -1.63 -10.57
C VAL A 530 3.29 -0.59 -11.45
N ASP A 531 3.31 -0.80 -12.77
CA ASP A 531 3.95 0.12 -13.69
C ASP A 531 3.12 1.39 -13.93
N TYR A 532 3.70 2.36 -14.64
CA TYR A 532 3.05 3.65 -14.92
C TYR A 532 1.65 3.53 -15.52
N TYR A 533 1.40 2.53 -16.36
CA TYR A 533 0.12 2.34 -17.02
C TYR A 533 -0.91 1.58 -16.15
N GLY A 534 -0.55 1.22 -14.92
CA GLY A 534 -1.42 0.51 -14.01
C GLY A 534 -1.40 -1.01 -14.19
N GLN A 535 -0.38 -1.55 -14.89
CA GLN A 535 -0.24 -2.99 -15.08
C GLN A 535 0.61 -3.59 -13.95
N PRO A 536 0.09 -4.55 -13.16
CA PRO A 536 0.84 -5.20 -12.11
C PRO A 536 2.08 -5.94 -12.66
N LYS A 537 3.19 -5.83 -11.93
CA LYS A 537 4.35 -6.72 -12.09
C LYS A 537 4.15 -7.99 -11.24
N PRO A 538 4.88 -9.10 -11.48
CA PRO A 538 4.78 -10.31 -10.66
C PRO A 538 4.85 -10.06 -9.16
N VAL A 539 5.70 -9.13 -8.71
CA VAL A 539 5.88 -8.78 -7.30
C VAL A 539 4.58 -8.36 -6.61
N TYR A 540 3.66 -7.69 -7.30
CA TYR A 540 2.34 -7.35 -6.76
C TYR A 540 1.62 -8.60 -6.23
N TYR A 541 1.61 -9.67 -7.00
CA TYR A 541 0.97 -10.94 -6.61
C TYR A 541 1.72 -11.67 -5.50
N GLY A 542 3.05 -11.55 -5.47
CA GLY A 542 3.86 -12.05 -4.36
C GLY A 542 3.50 -11.40 -3.04
N ILE A 543 3.33 -10.08 -3.03
CA ILE A 543 2.92 -9.31 -1.86
C ILE A 543 1.47 -9.63 -1.46
N ARG A 544 0.55 -9.76 -2.43
CA ARG A 544 -0.84 -10.18 -2.20
C ARG A 544 -0.88 -11.52 -1.47
N LYS A 545 -0.05 -12.51 -1.87
CA LYS A 545 0.08 -13.79 -1.17
C LYS A 545 0.67 -13.63 0.22
N ALA A 546 1.76 -12.86 0.38
CA ALA A 546 2.42 -12.63 1.67
C ALA A 546 1.52 -11.93 2.69
N TYR A 547 0.59 -11.06 2.24
CA TYR A 547 -0.38 -10.35 3.08
C TYR A 547 -1.73 -11.05 3.23
N ALA A 548 -1.92 -12.22 2.61
CA ALA A 548 -3.19 -12.95 2.73
C ALA A 548 -3.60 -13.13 4.19
N PRO A 549 -4.91 -13.04 4.51
CA PRO A 549 -5.39 -13.11 5.89
C PRO A 549 -5.07 -14.44 6.59
N LEU A 550 -5.04 -15.52 5.84
CA LEU A 550 -4.56 -16.83 6.28
C LEU A 550 -3.43 -17.25 5.35
N GLN A 551 -2.23 -17.51 5.89
CA GLN A 551 -1.07 -17.87 5.10
C GLN A 551 -0.09 -18.76 5.89
N LEU A 552 0.73 -19.51 5.17
CA LEU A 552 1.86 -20.27 5.68
C LEU A 552 3.17 -19.72 5.11
N THR A 553 4.19 -19.57 5.94
CA THR A 553 5.50 -19.13 5.48
C THR A 553 6.62 -19.99 6.03
N ALA A 554 7.78 -19.94 5.35
CA ALA A 554 8.99 -20.60 5.77
C ALA A 554 10.17 -19.62 5.82
N SER A 555 11.05 -19.77 6.80
CA SER A 555 12.35 -19.11 6.79
C SER A 555 13.43 -20.07 6.34
N PHE A 556 14.39 -19.59 5.54
CA PHE A 556 15.54 -20.35 5.08
C PHE A 556 16.72 -19.40 4.79
N PRO A 557 17.99 -19.91 4.82
CA PRO A 557 19.16 -19.02 4.78
C PRO A 557 19.52 -18.51 3.39
N SER A 558 19.06 -19.16 2.31
CA SER A 558 19.47 -18.86 0.95
C SER A 558 18.53 -19.47 -0.07
N GLN A 559 18.43 -18.87 -1.25
CA GLN A 559 17.74 -19.43 -2.42
C GLN A 559 18.61 -20.46 -3.17
N THR A 560 19.93 -20.40 -3.03
CA THR A 560 20.83 -21.45 -3.51
C THR A 560 21.20 -22.38 -2.36
N VAL A 561 21.16 -23.69 -2.65
CA VAL A 561 21.62 -24.71 -1.72
C VAL A 561 22.95 -25.37 -2.17
N PHE A 562 23.63 -24.72 -3.11
CA PHE A 562 24.92 -25.20 -3.61
C PHE A 562 25.94 -25.41 -2.48
N GLY A 563 26.51 -26.59 -2.41
CA GLY A 563 27.48 -26.93 -1.38
C GLY A 563 26.90 -27.21 0.01
N LEU A 564 25.59 -27.17 0.17
CA LEU A 564 24.91 -27.48 1.43
C LEU A 564 24.35 -28.93 1.38
N GLU A 565 24.59 -29.73 2.40
CA GLU A 565 24.00 -31.07 2.54
C GLU A 565 22.60 -31.00 3.18
N GLN A 566 22.38 -29.99 4.02
CA GLN A 566 21.14 -29.79 4.75
C GLN A 566 20.83 -28.30 4.87
N VAL A 567 19.54 -27.96 4.88
CA VAL A 567 19.02 -26.61 5.13
C VAL A 567 17.94 -26.66 6.21
N GLU A 568 18.15 -25.91 7.30
CA GLU A 568 17.10 -25.71 8.31
C GLU A 568 16.07 -24.68 7.79
N SER A 569 14.80 -25.01 7.94
CA SER A 569 13.67 -24.13 7.61
C SER A 569 12.70 -24.11 8.78
N ALA A 570 12.33 -22.92 9.26
CA ALA A 570 11.29 -22.77 10.27
C ALA A 570 9.96 -22.36 9.61
N LEU A 571 8.90 -23.10 9.95
CA LEU A 571 7.57 -22.92 9.39
C LEU A 571 6.70 -22.07 10.33
N TYR A 572 5.86 -21.21 9.73
CA TYR A 572 4.96 -20.30 10.46
C TYR A 572 3.56 -20.32 9.85
N SER A 573 2.54 -20.14 10.70
CA SER A 573 1.18 -19.80 10.29
C SER A 573 0.87 -18.35 10.62
N HIS A 574 0.08 -17.73 9.76
CA HIS A 574 -0.39 -16.35 9.90
C HIS A 574 -1.91 -16.32 9.81
N ASN A 575 -2.56 -15.67 10.77
CA ASN A 575 -4.01 -15.50 10.76
C ASN A 575 -4.40 -14.11 11.29
N SER A 576 -4.73 -13.21 10.38
CA SER A 576 -5.29 -11.89 10.73
C SER A 576 -6.82 -11.88 10.84
N ARG A 577 -7.48 -13.04 10.68
CA ARG A 577 -8.92 -13.19 10.88
C ARG A 577 -9.26 -13.12 12.37
N LYS A 578 -10.54 -12.94 12.66
CA LYS A 578 -11.04 -12.93 14.03
C LYS A 578 -11.10 -14.33 14.65
N GLU A 579 -11.43 -15.31 13.84
CA GLU A 579 -11.63 -16.69 14.25
C GLU A 579 -10.32 -17.49 14.10
N ALA A 580 -10.10 -18.42 15.02
CA ALA A 580 -9.07 -19.44 14.91
C ALA A 580 -9.38 -20.37 13.72
N VAL A 581 -8.35 -20.83 13.02
CA VAL A 581 -8.48 -21.74 11.87
C VAL A 581 -7.71 -23.01 12.14
N GLU A 582 -8.40 -24.15 12.11
CA GLU A 582 -7.77 -25.48 12.19
C GLU A 582 -7.23 -25.87 10.82
N LEU A 583 -5.96 -26.24 10.77
CA LEU A 583 -5.25 -26.62 9.56
C LEU A 583 -4.53 -27.95 9.72
N GLN A 584 -4.63 -28.79 8.70
CA GLN A 584 -3.64 -29.81 8.42
C GLN A 584 -2.61 -29.22 7.45
N VAL A 585 -1.39 -29.00 7.92
CA VAL A 585 -0.29 -28.38 7.15
C VAL A 585 0.58 -29.47 6.57
N PHE A 586 0.81 -29.45 5.26
CA PHE A 586 1.75 -30.30 4.54
C PHE A 586 2.96 -29.47 4.11
N PHE A 587 4.14 -29.99 4.39
CA PHE A 587 5.40 -29.47 3.85
C PHE A 587 5.99 -30.51 2.92
N ARG A 588 6.26 -30.14 1.66
CA ARG A 588 6.81 -31.05 0.65
C ARG A 588 7.99 -30.42 -0.07
N ILE A 589 9.00 -31.23 -0.35
CA ILE A 589 10.10 -30.90 -1.26
C ILE A 589 9.87 -31.68 -2.55
N ILE A 590 9.67 -30.93 -3.64
CA ILE A 590 9.35 -31.48 -4.96
C ILE A 590 10.44 -31.05 -5.95
N GLY A 591 11.13 -32.02 -6.53
CA GLY A 591 12.15 -31.75 -7.55
C GLY A 591 11.58 -31.24 -8.87
N ALA A 592 12.42 -30.67 -9.71
CA ALA A 592 12.03 -30.09 -11.00
C ALA A 592 11.20 -31.05 -11.87
N GLY A 593 11.45 -32.36 -11.81
CA GLY A 593 10.70 -33.42 -12.51
C GLY A 593 9.41 -33.86 -11.81
N GLY A 594 9.00 -33.23 -10.72
CA GLY A 594 7.79 -33.55 -9.97
C GLY A 594 7.92 -34.67 -8.95
N GLY A 595 9.12 -35.24 -8.76
CA GLY A 595 9.41 -36.26 -7.73
C GLY A 595 9.38 -35.65 -6.33
N ILE A 596 8.69 -36.31 -5.39
CA ILE A 596 8.65 -35.88 -3.97
C ILE A 596 9.88 -36.50 -3.26
N TYR A 597 10.75 -35.64 -2.72
CA TYR A 597 11.94 -36.03 -1.95
C TYR A 597 11.67 -36.08 -0.45
N GLN A 598 10.76 -35.24 0.03
CA GLN A 598 10.38 -35.14 1.45
C GLN A 598 8.92 -34.71 1.58
N GLU A 599 8.22 -35.31 2.56
CA GLU A 599 6.87 -34.90 2.95
C GLU A 599 6.73 -34.99 4.46
N GLU A 600 6.24 -33.94 5.09
CA GLU A 600 5.90 -33.86 6.51
C GLU A 600 4.51 -33.26 6.68
N ALA A 601 3.82 -33.61 7.78
CA ALA A 601 2.48 -33.12 8.06
C ALA A 601 2.33 -32.73 9.53
N PHE A 602 1.64 -31.62 9.78
CA PHE A 602 1.44 -31.03 11.10
C PHE A 602 -0.03 -30.66 11.29
N GLN A 603 -0.53 -30.79 12.54
CA GLN A 603 -1.83 -30.23 12.93
C GLN A 603 -1.60 -28.88 13.60
N VAL A 604 -2.25 -27.84 13.09
CA VAL A 604 -2.03 -26.46 13.52
C VAL A 604 -3.35 -25.76 13.76
N THR A 605 -3.50 -25.12 14.91
CA THR A 605 -4.56 -24.14 15.14
C THR A 605 -3.95 -22.74 14.94
N ALA A 606 -4.24 -22.10 13.82
CA ALA A 606 -3.76 -20.75 13.54
C ALA A 606 -4.56 -19.72 14.34
N LEU A 607 -3.96 -19.13 15.38
CA LEU A 607 -4.60 -18.27 16.38
C LEU A 607 -4.21 -16.80 16.28
N ALA A 608 -3.01 -16.50 15.76
CA ALA A 608 -2.37 -15.19 15.86
C ALA A 608 -1.87 -14.69 14.49
N GLU A 609 -1.58 -13.40 14.41
CA GLU A 609 -0.99 -12.77 13.22
C GLU A 609 0.30 -13.46 12.77
N SER A 610 1.07 -14.01 13.68
CA SER A 610 2.20 -14.89 13.39
C SER A 610 2.39 -15.90 14.51
N GLN A 611 2.64 -17.16 14.14
CA GLN A 611 2.82 -18.26 15.06
C GLN A 611 3.79 -19.30 14.46
N PRO A 612 4.87 -19.69 15.18
CA PRO A 612 5.72 -20.78 14.72
C PRO A 612 4.95 -22.12 14.73
N ILE A 613 5.23 -22.95 13.76
CA ILE A 613 4.70 -24.32 13.63
C ILE A 613 5.75 -25.30 14.06
N GLU A 614 6.83 -25.44 13.27
CA GLU A 614 7.88 -26.42 13.46
C GLU A 614 9.17 -26.01 12.73
N LYS A 615 10.27 -26.65 13.06
CA LYS A 615 11.52 -26.59 12.31
C LYS A 615 11.72 -27.89 11.55
N VAL A 616 11.96 -27.78 10.25
CA VAL A 616 12.21 -28.90 9.36
C VAL A 616 13.63 -28.84 8.81
N ILE A 617 14.22 -29.99 8.55
CA ILE A 617 15.53 -30.10 7.89
C ILE A 617 15.30 -30.62 6.47
N ILE A 618 15.67 -29.81 5.49
CA ILE A 618 15.68 -30.23 4.08
C ILE A 618 16.99 -30.93 3.79
N ASP A 619 16.93 -32.22 3.45
CA ASP A 619 18.09 -33.03 3.06
C ASP A 619 18.39 -32.76 1.58
N THR A 620 19.20 -31.74 1.31
CA THR A 620 19.59 -31.31 -0.03
C THR A 620 20.56 -32.32 -0.69
N GLY A 621 21.30 -33.11 0.11
CA GLY A 621 22.18 -34.15 -0.36
C GLY A 621 21.47 -35.28 -1.12
N ARG A 622 20.15 -35.42 -0.95
CA ARG A 622 19.33 -36.42 -1.69
C ARG A 622 18.76 -35.89 -3.00
N ILE A 623 18.67 -34.58 -3.16
CA ILE A 623 18.08 -33.95 -4.34
C ILE A 623 19.06 -34.07 -5.50
N ARG A 624 18.60 -34.66 -6.63
CA ARG A 624 19.44 -34.95 -7.82
C ARG A 624 19.08 -34.03 -8.99
N GLU A 625 18.23 -33.07 -8.74
CA GLU A 625 17.74 -32.11 -9.76
C GLU A 625 18.40 -30.75 -9.59
N ASP A 626 18.46 -29.99 -10.66
CA ASP A 626 19.11 -28.68 -10.72
C ASP A 626 18.34 -27.59 -9.97
N TYR A 627 17.02 -27.76 -9.77
CA TYR A 627 16.19 -26.95 -8.89
C TYR A 627 15.03 -27.77 -8.30
N PHE A 628 14.42 -27.25 -7.26
CA PHE A 628 13.28 -27.86 -6.59
C PHE A 628 12.41 -26.79 -5.95
N VAL A 629 11.20 -27.16 -5.53
CA VAL A 629 10.24 -26.26 -4.87
C VAL A 629 9.87 -26.84 -3.51
N ALA A 630 9.92 -26.00 -2.47
CA ALA A 630 9.27 -26.30 -1.21
C ALA A 630 7.82 -25.81 -1.29
N VAL A 631 6.86 -26.70 -1.03
CA VAL A 631 5.42 -26.43 -1.05
C VAL A 631 4.89 -26.53 0.37
N LEU A 632 4.27 -25.46 0.87
CA LEU A 632 3.49 -25.44 2.10
C LEU A 632 2.02 -25.35 1.73
N GLU A 633 1.22 -26.30 2.20
CA GLU A 633 -0.20 -26.38 1.91
C GLU A 633 -0.98 -26.56 3.21
N GLY A 634 -1.93 -25.66 3.49
CA GLY A 634 -2.83 -25.74 4.64
C GLY A 634 -4.23 -26.15 4.20
N ARG A 635 -4.69 -27.30 4.71
CA ARG A 635 -6.02 -27.84 4.41
C ARG A 635 -6.96 -27.72 5.59
N GLY A 636 -8.22 -27.43 5.31
CA GLY A 636 -9.31 -27.53 6.26
C GLY A 636 -9.70 -28.98 6.56
N ALA A 637 -10.61 -29.16 7.52
CA ALA A 637 -11.08 -30.47 7.94
C ALA A 637 -11.77 -31.29 6.81
N ASP A 638 -12.31 -30.60 5.80
CA ASP A 638 -12.93 -31.19 4.63
C ASP A 638 -11.93 -31.52 3.49
N GLY A 639 -10.64 -31.25 3.72
CA GLY A 639 -9.55 -31.45 2.76
C GLY A 639 -9.37 -30.30 1.75
N THR A 640 -10.20 -29.25 1.82
CA THR A 640 -10.07 -28.06 0.96
C THR A 640 -8.79 -27.30 1.29
N ILE A 641 -8.03 -26.89 0.26
CA ILE A 641 -6.85 -26.04 0.40
C ILE A 641 -7.31 -24.64 0.78
N LEU A 642 -6.93 -24.18 1.98
CA LEU A 642 -7.28 -22.87 2.52
C LEU A 642 -6.16 -21.84 2.32
N CYS A 643 -4.92 -22.28 2.23
CA CYS A 643 -3.75 -21.47 1.94
C CYS A 643 -2.61 -22.32 1.37
N GLU A 644 -1.80 -21.72 0.53
CA GLU A 644 -0.63 -22.35 -0.09
C GLU A 644 0.50 -21.35 -0.27
N ASN A 645 1.74 -21.82 -0.13
CA ASN A 645 2.94 -21.05 -0.47
C ASN A 645 3.99 -21.94 -1.10
N ARG A 646 4.74 -21.41 -2.05
CA ARG A 646 5.80 -22.13 -2.78
C ARG A 646 7.08 -21.30 -2.77
N TYR A 647 8.22 -21.97 -2.56
CA TYR A 647 9.56 -21.39 -2.59
C TYR A 647 10.44 -22.19 -3.52
N LEU A 648 11.14 -21.50 -4.42
CA LEU A 648 12.03 -22.12 -5.39
C LEU A 648 13.47 -22.03 -4.91
N PHE A 649 14.17 -23.15 -5.02
CA PHE A 649 15.59 -23.30 -4.70
C PHE A 649 16.36 -23.82 -5.89
N THR A 650 17.58 -23.30 -6.12
CA THR A 650 18.52 -23.87 -7.05
C THR A 650 19.56 -24.72 -6.33
N ALA A 651 19.87 -25.90 -6.90
CA ALA A 651 20.98 -26.75 -6.44
C ALA A 651 22.34 -26.25 -6.99
N GLY A 652 22.33 -25.39 -8.01
CA GLY A 652 23.50 -24.75 -8.58
C GLY A 652 23.89 -23.44 -7.90
N GLU A 653 25.02 -22.85 -8.28
CA GLU A 653 25.49 -21.55 -7.79
C GLU A 653 24.58 -20.37 -8.21
N ASN A 654 23.80 -20.54 -9.28
CA ASN A 654 22.96 -19.53 -9.88
C ASN A 654 21.65 -20.12 -10.42
N LEU A 655 20.81 -19.27 -11.01
CA LEU A 655 19.49 -19.60 -11.50
C LEU A 655 19.43 -19.93 -13.01
N ALA A 656 20.57 -20.15 -13.68
CA ALA A 656 20.60 -20.45 -15.12
C ALA A 656 19.79 -21.71 -15.50
N CYS A 657 19.62 -22.65 -14.56
CA CYS A 657 18.79 -23.84 -14.74
C CYS A 657 17.31 -23.52 -15.05
N LEU A 658 16.82 -22.33 -14.70
CA LEU A 658 15.45 -21.87 -14.96
C LEU A 658 15.25 -21.42 -16.42
N LEU A 659 16.31 -21.19 -17.17
CA LEU A 659 16.27 -20.77 -18.58
C LEU A 659 16.12 -21.95 -19.56
N VAL A 660 16.10 -23.17 -19.05
CA VAL A 660 15.91 -24.37 -19.89
C VAL A 660 14.50 -24.34 -20.49
N PRO A 661 14.36 -24.47 -21.83
CA PRO A 661 13.08 -24.36 -22.49
C PRO A 661 12.03 -25.34 -21.93
N ALA A 662 10.89 -24.82 -21.53
CA ALA A 662 9.73 -25.58 -21.09
C ALA A 662 8.83 -25.95 -22.27
N GLN A 663 8.01 -26.98 -22.11
CA GLN A 663 6.94 -27.26 -23.06
C GLN A 663 5.88 -26.16 -22.98
N PRO A 664 5.20 -25.85 -24.11
CA PRO A 664 4.08 -24.91 -24.10
C PRO A 664 2.99 -25.35 -23.10
N LEU A 665 2.40 -24.36 -22.43
CA LEU A 665 1.26 -24.56 -21.54
C LEU A 665 -0.02 -24.82 -22.36
N GLU A 666 -0.96 -25.56 -21.79
CA GLU A 666 -2.33 -25.64 -22.29
C GLU A 666 -3.11 -24.50 -21.64
N LEU A 667 -3.63 -23.57 -22.46
CA LEU A 667 -4.39 -22.40 -22.02
C LEU A 667 -5.83 -22.48 -22.56
N ASP A 668 -6.81 -22.31 -21.69
CA ASP A 668 -8.23 -22.27 -22.04
C ASP A 668 -8.93 -21.13 -21.29
N TYR A 669 -9.53 -20.19 -22.02
CA TYR A 669 -10.25 -19.06 -21.43
C TYR A 669 -11.75 -19.21 -21.64
N LYS A 670 -12.50 -19.06 -20.54
CA LYS A 670 -13.95 -19.04 -20.55
C LYS A 670 -14.46 -17.73 -19.98
N ARG A 671 -15.13 -16.93 -20.80
CA ARG A 671 -15.88 -15.75 -20.35
C ARG A 671 -17.06 -16.19 -19.48
N MET A 672 -17.24 -15.54 -18.32
CA MET A 672 -18.34 -15.80 -17.40
C MET A 672 -19.42 -14.73 -17.49
N HIS A 673 -19.03 -13.47 -17.58
CA HIS A 673 -19.92 -12.34 -17.63
C HIS A 673 -19.29 -11.16 -18.38
N ARG A 674 -20.10 -10.36 -19.06
CA ARG A 674 -19.75 -9.02 -19.56
C ARG A 674 -20.98 -8.14 -19.47
N ASP A 675 -20.84 -6.94 -18.87
CA ASP A 675 -21.91 -5.95 -18.79
C ASP A 675 -21.87 -4.94 -19.95
N GLU A 676 -22.88 -4.04 -19.97
CA GLU A 676 -23.01 -3.01 -21.00
C GLU A 676 -21.91 -1.94 -20.90
N GLN A 677 -21.27 -1.79 -19.75
CA GLN A 677 -20.17 -0.85 -19.49
C GLN A 677 -18.80 -1.43 -19.90
N GLY A 678 -18.75 -2.66 -20.37
CA GLY A 678 -17.54 -3.34 -20.82
C GLY A 678 -16.73 -3.98 -19.68
N TYR A 679 -17.32 -4.11 -18.48
CA TYR A 679 -16.71 -4.89 -17.41
C TYR A 679 -16.92 -6.39 -17.69
N GLU A 680 -15.81 -7.13 -17.64
CA GLU A 680 -15.79 -8.55 -17.96
C GLU A 680 -15.18 -9.38 -16.85
N THR A 681 -15.76 -10.56 -16.59
CA THR A 681 -15.17 -11.61 -15.74
C THR A 681 -15.05 -12.91 -16.50
N GLY A 682 -14.01 -13.69 -16.16
CA GLY A 682 -13.76 -14.96 -16.80
C GLY A 682 -12.92 -15.90 -15.93
N ILE A 683 -12.69 -17.10 -16.47
CA ILE A 683 -11.81 -18.11 -15.88
C ILE A 683 -10.79 -18.52 -16.94
N LEU A 684 -9.52 -18.35 -16.62
CA LEU A 684 -8.39 -18.89 -17.38
C LEU A 684 -7.93 -20.19 -16.72
N ARG A 685 -7.99 -21.31 -17.44
CA ARG A 685 -7.35 -22.56 -17.04
C ARG A 685 -5.96 -22.63 -17.62
N ILE A 686 -5.02 -23.03 -16.80
CA ILE A 686 -3.61 -23.12 -17.16
C ILE A 686 -3.12 -24.50 -16.73
N LYS A 687 -2.62 -25.30 -17.66
CA LYS A 687 -2.06 -26.61 -17.36
C LYS A 687 -0.65 -26.73 -17.87
N ASN A 688 0.22 -27.29 -17.05
CA ASN A 688 1.58 -27.66 -17.41
C ASN A 688 1.59 -29.13 -17.91
N PRO A 689 1.56 -29.40 -19.23
CA PRO A 689 1.62 -30.75 -19.76
C PRO A 689 3.04 -31.33 -19.74
N GLY A 690 4.02 -30.49 -19.39
CA GLY A 690 5.45 -30.82 -19.38
C GLY A 690 5.85 -31.74 -18.24
N LYS A 691 7.12 -32.17 -18.29
CA LYS A 691 7.72 -33.06 -17.31
C LYS A 691 8.59 -32.31 -16.27
N ARG A 692 8.61 -31.01 -16.34
CA ARG A 692 9.37 -30.14 -15.39
C ARG A 692 8.45 -29.06 -14.83
N ILE A 693 8.78 -28.60 -13.64
CA ILE A 693 8.13 -27.42 -13.05
C ILE A 693 8.37 -26.22 -13.96
N VAL A 694 7.32 -25.43 -14.21
CA VAL A 694 7.43 -24.13 -14.89
C VAL A 694 7.41 -23.04 -13.82
N PRO A 695 8.54 -22.36 -13.56
CA PRO A 695 8.62 -21.34 -12.53
C PRO A 695 8.07 -20.00 -13.05
N GLY A 696 7.16 -19.40 -12.32
CA GLY A 696 6.74 -18.02 -12.53
C GLY A 696 6.03 -17.76 -13.86
N VAL A 697 4.86 -18.37 -14.06
CA VAL A 697 4.03 -18.08 -15.25
C VAL A 697 3.40 -16.70 -15.09
N LYS A 698 3.89 -15.73 -15.85
CA LYS A 698 3.40 -14.36 -15.88
C LYS A 698 2.25 -14.22 -16.87
N LEU A 699 1.10 -13.75 -16.38
CA LEU A 699 -0.09 -13.45 -17.17
C LEU A 699 -0.20 -11.94 -17.39
N GLN A 700 -0.58 -11.53 -18.60
CA GLN A 700 -0.83 -10.14 -18.96
C GLN A 700 -1.97 -10.01 -19.96
N TRP A 701 -2.64 -8.86 -19.95
CA TRP A 701 -3.60 -8.49 -20.98
C TRP A 701 -2.89 -8.21 -22.31
N ASP A 702 -3.37 -8.77 -23.40
CA ASP A 702 -2.82 -8.54 -24.74
C ASP A 702 -3.44 -7.28 -25.34
N CYS A 703 -2.98 -6.14 -24.86
CA CYS A 703 -3.41 -4.80 -25.28
C CYS A 703 -2.25 -3.81 -25.20
N GLU A 704 -2.43 -2.63 -25.83
CA GLU A 704 -1.49 -1.52 -25.65
C GLU A 704 -1.53 -1.02 -24.21
N PRO A 705 -0.39 -0.68 -23.58
CA PRO A 705 -0.34 -0.28 -22.18
C PRO A 705 -1.23 0.92 -21.81
N ASP A 706 -1.38 1.89 -22.74
CA ASP A 706 -2.21 3.09 -22.57
C ASP A 706 -3.62 2.94 -23.13
N SER A 707 -4.07 1.72 -23.36
CA SER A 707 -5.42 1.44 -23.88
C SER A 707 -6.55 1.85 -22.94
N GLY A 708 -6.24 2.01 -21.62
CA GLY A 708 -7.26 2.21 -20.59
C GLY A 708 -7.94 0.91 -20.15
N VAL A 709 -7.40 -0.24 -20.57
CA VAL A 709 -7.82 -1.55 -20.05
C VAL A 709 -7.23 -1.75 -18.67
N TYR A 710 -8.09 -1.85 -17.67
CA TYR A 710 -7.71 -2.06 -16.28
C TYR A 710 -8.29 -3.36 -15.76
N GLY A 711 -7.42 -4.23 -15.23
CA GLY A 711 -7.87 -5.54 -14.77
C GLY A 711 -6.90 -6.23 -13.81
N ASP A 712 -7.41 -7.29 -13.18
CA ASP A 712 -6.67 -8.13 -12.25
C ASP A 712 -6.90 -9.62 -12.53
N PHE A 713 -5.93 -10.42 -12.10
CA PHE A 713 -5.98 -11.87 -12.05
C PHE A 713 -6.08 -12.31 -10.59
N SER A 714 -6.92 -13.31 -10.28
CA SER A 714 -7.01 -13.81 -8.90
C SER A 714 -5.68 -14.40 -8.40
N ASP A 715 -4.85 -14.91 -9.30
CA ASP A 715 -3.46 -15.32 -9.08
C ASP A 715 -2.62 -15.03 -10.32
N ASN A 716 -1.33 -14.81 -10.13
CA ASN A 716 -0.37 -14.62 -11.19
C ASN A 716 1.01 -15.06 -10.70
N PHE A 717 1.89 -15.41 -11.62
CA PHE A 717 3.24 -15.90 -11.33
C PHE A 717 3.30 -17.21 -10.55
N PRO A 718 2.37 -18.19 -10.80
CA PRO A 718 2.43 -19.50 -10.14
C PRO A 718 3.65 -20.31 -10.60
N TYR A 719 4.13 -21.20 -9.73
CA TYR A 719 5.08 -22.27 -10.08
C TYR A 719 4.27 -23.53 -10.37
N LEU A 720 4.17 -23.92 -11.63
CA LEU A 720 3.33 -25.05 -12.04
C LEU A 720 4.08 -26.36 -12.03
N LEU A 721 3.64 -27.30 -11.20
CA LEU A 721 4.18 -28.64 -11.15
C LEU A 721 3.88 -29.43 -12.45
N PRO A 722 4.66 -30.49 -12.80
CA PRO A 722 4.35 -31.35 -13.92
C PRO A 722 2.93 -31.94 -13.83
N GLY A 723 2.13 -31.75 -14.90
CA GLY A 723 0.75 -32.21 -14.98
C GLY A 723 -0.26 -31.36 -14.19
N GLU A 724 0.17 -30.36 -13.44
CA GLU A 724 -0.71 -29.50 -12.64
C GLU A 724 -1.57 -28.61 -13.54
N GLU A 725 -2.85 -28.48 -13.16
CA GLU A 725 -3.82 -27.57 -13.76
C GLU A 725 -4.34 -26.62 -12.67
N ILE A 726 -4.33 -25.31 -12.94
CA ILE A 726 -4.90 -24.31 -12.07
C ILE A 726 -5.97 -23.49 -12.81
N SER A 727 -6.86 -22.86 -12.05
CA SER A 727 -7.86 -21.91 -12.56
C SER A 727 -7.61 -20.53 -11.97
N VAL A 728 -7.46 -19.55 -12.85
CA VAL A 728 -7.29 -18.14 -12.48
C VAL A 728 -8.54 -17.38 -12.90
N THR A 729 -9.21 -16.74 -11.94
CA THR A 729 -10.31 -15.84 -12.28
C THR A 729 -9.75 -14.51 -12.76
N THR A 730 -10.42 -13.92 -13.73
CA THR A 730 -10.07 -12.63 -14.32
C THR A 730 -11.20 -11.64 -14.13
N ALA A 731 -10.86 -10.39 -13.90
CA ALA A 731 -11.80 -9.29 -13.83
C ALA A 731 -11.16 -8.05 -14.45
N PHE A 732 -11.80 -7.44 -15.46
CA PHE A 732 -11.23 -6.28 -16.13
C PHE A 732 -12.31 -5.39 -16.77
N SER A 733 -11.96 -4.12 -16.97
CA SER A 733 -12.77 -3.16 -17.72
C SER A 733 -12.13 -2.89 -19.08
N ASP A 734 -12.91 -3.14 -20.15
CA ASP A 734 -12.51 -2.91 -21.53
C ASP A 734 -13.70 -2.42 -22.37
N PRO A 735 -14.17 -1.17 -22.14
CA PRO A 735 -15.38 -0.65 -22.79
C PRO A 735 -15.24 -0.51 -24.31
N GLU A 736 -14.02 -0.40 -24.83
CA GLU A 736 -13.73 -0.20 -26.25
C GLU A 736 -13.23 -1.47 -26.96
N GLU A 737 -13.25 -2.63 -26.27
CA GLU A 737 -12.82 -3.94 -26.81
C GLU A 737 -11.39 -3.94 -27.37
N LYS A 738 -10.47 -3.31 -26.66
CA LYS A 738 -9.06 -3.16 -27.06
C LYS A 738 -8.19 -4.36 -26.73
N THR A 739 -8.68 -5.28 -25.90
CA THR A 739 -7.93 -6.47 -25.48
C THR A 739 -8.13 -7.62 -26.46
N ALA A 740 -7.05 -8.06 -27.10
CA ALA A 740 -7.08 -9.21 -28.00
C ALA A 740 -7.13 -10.55 -27.26
N GLY A 741 -6.59 -10.63 -26.04
CA GLY A 741 -6.50 -11.88 -25.30
C GLY A 741 -5.70 -11.75 -24.00
N ILE A 742 -5.26 -12.89 -23.50
CA ILE A 742 -4.34 -13.02 -22.37
C ILE A 742 -3.06 -13.68 -22.85
N THR A 743 -1.92 -13.13 -22.49
CA THR A 743 -0.60 -13.72 -22.75
C THR A 743 -0.07 -14.40 -21.50
N ALA A 744 0.65 -15.51 -21.71
CA ALA A 744 1.44 -16.21 -20.68
C ALA A 744 2.89 -16.29 -21.14
N GLU A 745 3.82 -15.90 -20.27
CA GLU A 745 5.27 -15.94 -20.50
C GLU A 745 6.02 -16.22 -19.19
N GLY A 746 7.30 -16.53 -19.23
CA GLY A 746 8.13 -16.77 -18.05
C GLY A 746 9.52 -17.25 -18.38
N LEU A 747 10.33 -17.52 -17.35
CA LEU A 747 11.67 -18.07 -17.51
C LEU A 747 11.61 -19.43 -18.21
N GLY A 748 12.35 -19.57 -19.32
CA GLY A 748 12.32 -20.78 -20.15
C GLY A 748 10.99 -21.05 -20.87
N LEU A 749 9.97 -20.22 -20.68
CA LEU A 749 8.65 -20.37 -21.32
C LEU A 749 8.50 -19.35 -22.46
N MET A 750 8.28 -19.87 -23.66
CA MET A 750 7.96 -19.01 -24.80
C MET A 750 6.60 -18.33 -24.60
N LYS A 751 6.49 -17.07 -24.98
CA LYS A 751 5.24 -16.30 -24.95
C LYS A 751 4.14 -17.02 -25.74
N GLN A 752 2.99 -17.18 -25.13
CA GLN A 752 1.78 -17.78 -25.69
C GLN A 752 0.60 -16.82 -25.49
N SER A 753 -0.39 -16.89 -26.34
CA SER A 753 -1.62 -16.08 -26.22
C SER A 753 -2.85 -16.96 -26.32
N VAL A 754 -3.87 -16.66 -25.53
CA VAL A 754 -5.20 -17.19 -25.64
C VAL A 754 -6.18 -16.05 -25.96
N PRO A 755 -6.97 -16.13 -27.05
CA PRO A 755 -7.91 -15.09 -27.38
C PRO A 755 -9.09 -15.07 -26.38
N LEU A 756 -9.67 -13.89 -26.16
CA LEU A 756 -10.95 -13.76 -25.45
C LEU A 756 -12.07 -14.19 -26.38
N SER A 757 -12.16 -15.50 -26.67
CA SER A 757 -13.11 -16.03 -27.66
C SER A 757 -14.54 -15.94 -27.15
N PHE A 758 -15.42 -15.39 -28.03
CA PHE A 758 -16.85 -15.48 -27.88
C PHE A 758 -17.27 -16.92 -28.20
N THR A 759 -17.38 -17.80 -27.21
CA THR A 759 -18.22 -18.96 -27.38
C THR A 759 -19.68 -18.49 -27.32
N GLN A 760 -20.36 -18.52 -28.46
CA GLN A 760 -21.79 -18.23 -28.58
C GLN A 760 -22.62 -19.16 -27.70
#